data_f908912bdd9fa40cd68aaf6dddda0d03
#
_entry.id   f908912bdd9fa40cd68aaf6dddda0d03
#
_cell.length_a   1.000
_cell.length_b   1.000
_cell.length_c   1.000
_cell.angle_alpha   90.00
_cell.angle_beta   90.00
_cell.angle_gamma   90.00
#
_symmetry.space_group_name_H-M   'P 1'
#
loop_
_entity.id
_entity.type
_entity.pdbx_description
1 polymer ?
#
loop_
_entity_poly.entity_id
_entity_poly.type
_entity_poly.pdbx_seq_one_letter_code
_entity_poly.pdbx_strand_id
1 'polypeptide(L)'
;MSTQKPATLPLLLLGLTITLGSFNTLAIHSNQGSVTTAGTVAIATMSWDINSADRSDYSALFDTGDSISVGLTIQVDDASAGAERNLYLAARLQDNWYMRNNQGQWRSWSGLIDELVPFTRKTLSATEIFDVHDGSPLPQGEYSVYGGYEAEDGAIVYNQQPLTFIMFDTAKPSLHQFRSDTMLENYLVEAMIETYASNRDNPIPNSVDVGVSAGIPIPVSQTNLQEQGVDEADLIKTDGQYLYMLGSCSSRTSNSCLSMHSIVETPPTNQLLNELDIPGEIPADGIYLLKERGEGLADLIVTTGGIADNDYMNFGFIGTMPIWEEPRFWSNGKSEVNLFRLDSAATPTHDRTLSFDGAMISSRVIDDTLYLVTRYTPTVDGLDQYAYNTVELDANRTLLESTSLTQLLPSVTTSEAAPPLIDAEHCYLAPSATFANPDPTIISVIAISLTLPDNFRTTCFLGASEVLYASQEAIYLAAEAAGHILLPEGGSATLTEIHKLALTSDSASGQGADYRGSAQVMGHLGFNADYKSFRMGEYQGVLRIATSIGTLGSENSSTSVTLLREATDGGRLEEASRLDGLGRPGELLYASRFLGDRGYLVTFKKVDPLYVLDLSDPENPVSLGELEVSGYSEYLHPVGENYLLGIGKEAIDDVNSSDRDGLGFAWYQGLKISLFDVSDPTIPTEVNSIVLGGRRTTSNILTEHHAFASLPQTDLLPMRFSIPLDLYNEPPSYANPSPSHFWGWTHTGLYTFDVHVGNTPGVELVDQFVVRRNSEASHSARVSNDRSVILGDSVHYLHDQNLYSSSLPARE
;
A
#
# COMPACT_ATOMS: atom_id res chain seq x y z
N MET A 1 -61.43 -3.26 40.40
CA MET A 1 -60.87 -3.22 41.74
C MET A 1 -59.38 -3.35 41.62
N SER A 2 -58.78 -2.45 41.92
CA SER A 2 -58.22 -1.35 42.64
C SER A 2 -56.82 -0.99 42.01
N THR A 3 -56.80 0.22 41.57
CA THR A 3 -55.58 0.95 41.06
C THR A 3 -54.65 1.26 42.21
N GLN A 4 -53.34 1.06 42.06
CA GLN A 4 -52.33 1.82 42.78
C GLN A 4 -51.25 2.32 41.85
N LYS A 5 -51.13 3.68 41.82
CA LYS A 5 -50.00 4.42 41.22
C LYS A 5 -48.77 4.31 42.12
N PRO A 6 -47.56 4.30 41.54
CA PRO A 6 -46.36 4.48 42.32
C PRO A 6 -46.08 5.95 42.67
N ALA A 7 -45.58 6.15 43.86
CA ALA A 7 -45.25 7.42 44.45
C ALA A 7 -43.96 8.03 43.85
N THR A 8 -43.99 9.33 43.60
CA THR A 8 -42.84 10.16 43.25
C THR A 8 -41.99 10.44 44.47
N LEU A 9 -40.70 10.13 44.40
CA LEU A 9 -39.65 10.61 45.33
C LEU A 9 -39.07 11.93 44.80
N PRO A 10 -38.83 12.92 45.67
CA PRO A 10 -38.25 14.20 45.25
C PRO A 10 -36.73 14.10 45.03
N LEU A 11 -36.27 14.66 43.90
CA LEU A 11 -34.88 14.89 43.61
C LEU A 11 -34.31 15.92 44.59
N LEU A 12 -33.36 15.49 45.44
CA LEU A 12 -32.50 16.40 46.19
C LEU A 12 -31.41 16.88 45.23
N LEU A 13 -31.44 18.14 44.82
CA LEU A 13 -30.34 18.82 44.14
C LEU A 13 -29.22 19.06 45.19
N LEU A 14 -28.23 18.20 45.20
CA LEU A 14 -26.92 18.53 45.80
C LEU A 14 -26.16 19.30 44.71
N GLY A 15 -26.04 20.60 44.90
CA GLY A 15 -25.13 21.42 44.10
C GLY A 15 -23.68 21.08 44.40
N LEU A 16 -23.11 20.23 43.54
CA LEU A 16 -21.67 20.08 43.46
C LEU A 16 -21.18 21.15 42.48
N THR A 17 -20.70 22.25 42.99
CA THR A 17 -19.86 23.18 42.27
C THR A 17 -18.52 22.47 42.00
N ILE A 18 -18.41 21.81 40.89
CA ILE A 18 -17.14 21.42 40.29
C ILE A 18 -16.52 22.75 39.85
N THR A 19 -15.54 23.23 40.62
CA THR A 19 -14.58 24.19 40.14
C THR A 19 -13.88 23.48 38.99
N LEU A 20 -14.20 23.89 37.76
CA LEU A 20 -13.39 23.62 36.59
C LEU A 20 -11.99 24.15 36.92
N GLY A 21 -11.11 23.26 37.37
CA GLY A 21 -9.70 23.50 37.30
C GLY A 21 -9.40 23.83 35.81
N SER A 22 -8.76 24.96 35.63
CA SER A 22 -8.19 25.32 34.37
C SER A 22 -7.30 24.14 33.94
N PHE A 23 -7.77 23.35 32.99
CA PHE A 23 -6.89 22.52 32.19
C PHE A 23 -5.94 23.51 31.52
N ASN A 24 -4.67 23.41 31.86
CA ASN A 24 -3.62 24.07 31.10
C ASN A 24 -3.64 23.46 29.70
N THR A 25 -4.24 24.18 28.77
CA THR A 25 -4.06 23.93 27.36
C THR A 25 -2.57 24.10 27.07
N LEU A 26 -1.93 23.03 26.66
CA LEU A 26 -0.55 23.05 26.18
C LEU A 26 -0.61 23.53 24.73
N ALA A 27 -0.37 24.81 24.54
CA ALA A 27 -0.28 25.44 23.23
C ALA A 27 1.04 25.06 22.54
N ILE A 28 1.10 25.15 21.22
CA ILE A 28 2.38 25.12 20.50
C ILE A 28 3.16 26.36 20.92
N HIS A 29 4.06 26.19 21.86
CA HIS A 29 4.97 27.26 22.27
C HIS A 29 6.24 27.16 21.43
N SER A 30 6.21 27.71 20.22
CA SER A 30 7.46 27.98 19.55
C SER A 30 8.09 29.23 20.14
N ASN A 31 9.01 29.04 21.07
CA ASN A 31 9.80 30.12 21.62
C ASN A 31 10.91 30.46 20.61
N GLN A 32 10.64 31.41 19.74
CA GLN A 32 11.49 31.71 18.58
C GLN A 32 12.34 32.96 18.80
N GLY A 33 13.58 32.90 18.31
CA GLY A 33 14.41 34.06 18.16
C GLY A 33 13.77 35.09 17.22
N SER A 34 14.16 36.35 17.35
CA SER A 34 13.71 37.42 16.49
C SER A 34 14.84 37.99 15.65
N VAL A 35 14.50 38.55 14.50
CA VAL A 35 15.41 39.25 13.60
C VAL A 35 14.84 40.60 13.24
N THR A 36 15.73 41.54 12.88
CA THR A 36 15.33 42.85 12.32
C THR A 36 15.14 42.76 10.81
N THR A 37 14.40 43.68 10.25
CA THR A 37 14.31 43.85 8.79
C THR A 37 15.68 44.16 8.10
N ALA A 38 16.72 44.48 8.87
CA ALA A 38 18.10 44.56 8.41
C ALA A 38 18.86 43.23 8.45
N GLY A 39 18.20 42.13 8.88
CA GLY A 39 18.80 40.78 8.94
C GLY A 39 19.68 40.55 10.17
N THR A 40 19.65 41.40 11.18
CA THR A 40 20.41 41.23 12.43
C THR A 40 19.54 40.50 13.48
N VAL A 41 20.16 39.56 14.23
CA VAL A 41 19.47 38.88 15.35
C VAL A 41 19.11 39.92 16.41
N ALA A 42 17.83 39.90 16.84
CA ALA A 42 17.32 40.74 17.91
C ALA A 42 17.25 39.98 19.25
N ILE A 43 17.15 40.74 20.36
CA ILE A 43 17.14 40.17 21.72
C ILE A 43 15.70 39.77 22.12
N ALA A 44 14.68 40.24 21.42
CA ALA A 44 13.29 39.89 21.70
C ALA A 44 13.02 38.41 21.45
N THR A 45 12.07 37.84 22.16
CA THR A 45 11.55 36.51 21.88
C THR A 45 10.08 36.57 21.59
N MET A 46 9.62 35.69 20.71
CA MET A 46 8.22 35.63 20.27
C MET A 46 7.71 34.19 20.46
N SER A 47 6.57 34.04 21.07
CA SER A 47 5.89 32.76 21.23
C SER A 47 4.48 32.83 20.67
N TRP A 48 4.07 31.75 20.04
CA TRP A 48 2.78 31.60 19.39
C TRP A 48 1.96 30.58 20.12
N ASP A 49 0.67 30.87 20.23
CA ASP A 49 -0.35 29.94 20.71
C ASP A 49 -1.37 29.70 19.62
N ILE A 50 -1.62 28.45 19.26
CA ILE A 50 -2.68 28.05 18.34
C ILE A 50 -3.55 26.99 19.02
N ASN A 51 -4.86 27.20 19.06
CA ASN A 51 -5.82 26.33 19.75
C ASN A 51 -7.04 26.09 18.89
N SER A 52 -7.57 24.87 18.92
CA SER A 52 -8.89 24.51 18.40
C SER A 52 -9.79 24.03 19.56
N ALA A 53 -11.08 24.35 19.49
CA ALA A 53 -12.05 23.98 20.52
C ALA A 53 -12.26 22.45 20.62
N ASP A 54 -11.96 21.70 19.55
CA ASP A 54 -12.29 20.30 19.40
C ASP A 54 -11.07 19.37 19.44
N ARG A 55 -9.84 19.89 19.70
CA ARG A 55 -8.60 19.11 19.58
C ARG A 55 -7.61 19.32 20.72
N SER A 56 -6.79 18.29 20.95
CA SER A 56 -5.63 18.35 21.82
C SER A 56 -4.55 19.26 21.22
N ASP A 57 -3.83 19.91 22.05
CA ASP A 57 -3.03 21.12 21.92
C ASP A 57 -1.74 21.07 21.10
N TYR A 58 -1.56 20.11 20.18
CA TYR A 58 -0.26 19.88 19.52
C TYR A 58 -0.30 19.78 17.99
N SER A 59 -1.38 20.16 17.33
CA SER A 59 -1.49 19.99 15.89
C SER A 59 -1.22 21.27 15.10
N ALA A 60 -0.32 21.22 14.12
CA ALA A 60 -0.19 22.26 13.08
C ALA A 60 -1.17 22.03 11.92
N LEU A 61 -2.09 21.06 12.05
CA LEU A 61 -3.01 20.61 11.01
C LEU A 61 -4.47 20.74 11.52
N PHE A 62 -5.31 21.45 10.77
CA PHE A 62 -6.68 21.73 11.14
C PHE A 62 -7.62 21.54 9.95
N ASP A 63 -8.90 21.25 10.24
CA ASP A 63 -9.95 21.23 9.23
C ASP A 63 -10.50 22.64 8.98
N THR A 64 -10.98 22.90 7.77
CA THR A 64 -11.63 24.18 7.44
C THR A 64 -12.92 24.44 8.24
N GLY A 65 -13.48 23.40 8.88
CA GLY A 65 -14.59 23.50 9.83
C GLY A 65 -14.18 23.83 11.26
N ASP A 66 -12.88 23.71 11.59
CA ASP A 66 -12.40 23.95 12.96
C ASP A 66 -12.43 25.44 13.31
N SER A 67 -12.79 25.70 14.59
CA SER A 67 -12.69 27.04 15.16
C SER A 67 -11.30 27.22 15.77
N ILE A 68 -10.42 27.92 15.08
CA ILE A 68 -9.03 28.11 15.50
C ILE A 68 -8.84 29.48 16.11
N SER A 69 -8.16 29.56 17.26
CA SER A 69 -7.67 30.81 17.81
C SER A 69 -6.13 30.85 17.74
N VAL A 70 -5.58 31.99 17.31
CA VAL A 70 -4.14 32.20 17.21
C VAL A 70 -3.76 33.39 18.06
N GLY A 71 -2.86 33.15 19.04
CA GLY A 71 -2.29 34.18 19.90
C GLY A 71 -0.80 34.41 19.63
N LEU A 72 -0.32 35.61 19.89
CA LEU A 72 1.08 35.97 19.85
C LEU A 72 1.48 36.63 21.15
N THR A 73 2.54 36.15 21.77
CA THR A 73 3.20 36.78 22.91
C THR A 73 4.60 37.26 22.51
N ILE A 74 4.90 38.55 22.72
CA ILE A 74 6.21 39.13 22.43
C ILE A 74 6.87 39.53 23.74
N GLN A 75 8.03 39.01 24.04
CA GLN A 75 8.95 39.56 25.05
C GLN A 75 9.77 40.64 24.39
N VAL A 76 9.42 41.89 24.70
CA VAL A 76 10.01 43.08 24.10
C VAL A 76 11.39 43.35 24.69
N ASP A 77 12.34 43.79 23.88
CA ASP A 77 13.67 44.20 24.36
C ASP A 77 13.59 45.42 25.31
N ASP A 78 14.56 45.55 26.23
CA ASP A 78 14.59 46.60 27.25
C ASP A 78 14.66 48.02 26.64
N ALA A 79 15.22 48.19 25.44
CA ALA A 79 15.34 49.51 24.77
C ALA A 79 13.99 49.94 24.16
N SER A 80 13.15 49.02 23.80
CA SER A 80 11.83 49.29 23.18
C SER A 80 10.70 49.30 24.23
N ALA A 81 10.87 48.63 25.36
CA ALA A 81 9.89 48.63 26.46
C ALA A 81 9.71 50.03 27.06
N GLY A 82 8.48 50.45 27.30
CA GLY A 82 8.14 51.80 27.80
C GLY A 82 8.07 52.88 26.72
N ALA A 83 8.41 52.60 25.49
CA ALA A 83 8.35 53.52 24.36
C ALA A 83 7.09 53.29 23.50
N GLU A 84 6.57 54.39 22.89
CA GLU A 84 5.47 54.27 21.93
C GLU A 84 6.00 53.75 20.61
N ARG A 85 5.49 52.56 20.16
CA ARG A 85 5.94 51.87 18.96
C ARG A 85 4.79 51.37 18.10
N ASN A 86 5.04 51.19 16.82
CA ASN A 86 4.16 50.52 15.90
C ASN A 86 4.27 48.99 16.06
N LEU A 87 3.17 48.28 15.95
CA LEU A 87 3.07 46.83 15.98
C LEU A 87 2.51 46.33 14.65
N TYR A 88 3.03 45.23 14.17
CA TYR A 88 2.75 44.70 12.84
C TYR A 88 2.31 43.22 12.94
N LEU A 89 1.32 42.85 12.13
CA LEU A 89 0.91 41.47 11.90
C LEU A 89 0.78 41.25 10.39
N ALA A 90 1.46 40.22 9.90
CA ALA A 90 1.38 39.76 8.54
C ALA A 90 1.11 38.28 8.48
N ALA A 91 0.43 37.83 7.43
CA ALA A 91 0.22 36.43 7.16
C ALA A 91 0.44 36.14 5.69
N ARG A 92 0.90 34.95 5.39
CA ARG A 92 0.95 34.41 4.04
C ARG A 92 -0.04 33.24 3.97
N LEU A 93 -0.92 33.24 3.00
CA LEU A 93 -1.78 32.12 2.66
C LEU A 93 -1.39 31.66 1.25
N GLN A 94 -0.75 30.51 1.16
CA GLN A 94 -0.10 30.06 -0.06
C GLN A 94 0.89 31.11 -0.56
N ASP A 95 0.74 31.65 -1.79
CA ASP A 95 1.62 32.69 -2.34
C ASP A 95 1.13 34.12 -2.11
N ASN A 96 -0.01 34.27 -1.44
CA ASN A 96 -0.62 35.58 -1.23
C ASN A 96 -0.30 36.13 0.14
N TRP A 97 0.25 37.36 0.19
CA TRP A 97 0.51 38.05 1.42
C TRP A 97 -0.66 38.90 1.88
N TYR A 98 -0.85 38.94 3.19
CA TYR A 98 -1.85 39.73 3.87
C TYR A 98 -1.23 40.47 5.04
N MET A 99 -1.75 41.67 5.36
CA MET A 99 -1.41 42.40 6.57
C MET A 99 -2.67 42.78 7.34
N ARG A 100 -2.58 42.84 8.65
CA ARG A 100 -3.67 43.29 9.50
C ARG A 100 -3.61 44.80 9.65
N ASN A 101 -4.70 45.49 9.35
CA ASN A 101 -4.78 46.94 9.47
C ASN A 101 -5.25 47.40 10.88
N ASN A 102 -5.26 48.69 11.14
CA ASN A 102 -5.67 49.30 12.42
C ASN A 102 -7.17 49.14 12.73
N GLN A 103 -7.94 48.60 11.83
CA GLN A 103 -9.37 48.24 12.02
C GLN A 103 -9.55 46.76 12.36
N GLY A 104 -8.45 46.02 12.51
CA GLY A 104 -8.43 44.57 12.77
C GLY A 104 -8.73 43.69 11.55
N GLN A 105 -8.75 44.24 10.34
CA GLN A 105 -9.07 43.52 9.11
C GLN A 105 -7.81 43.08 8.40
N TRP A 106 -7.80 41.83 7.90
CA TRP A 106 -6.77 41.34 6.99
C TRP A 106 -6.98 41.86 5.58
N ARG A 107 -5.93 42.37 4.95
CA ARG A 107 -5.95 42.89 3.58
C ARG A 107 -4.79 42.40 2.77
N SER A 108 -4.98 42.15 1.47
CA SER A 108 -3.90 41.80 0.56
C SER A 108 -2.77 42.81 0.64
N TRP A 109 -1.56 42.28 0.60
CA TRP A 109 -0.32 43.05 0.68
C TRP A 109 0.68 42.54 -0.37
N SER A 110 1.55 43.38 -0.88
CA SER A 110 2.56 43.03 -1.88
C SER A 110 3.72 42.19 -1.33
N GLY A 111 3.86 42.10 0.00
CA GLY A 111 5.05 41.53 0.67
C GLY A 111 6.21 42.54 0.83
N LEU A 112 6.09 43.77 0.30
CA LEU A 112 7.13 44.79 0.44
C LEU A 112 7.02 45.49 1.79
N ILE A 113 8.09 45.49 2.56
CA ILE A 113 8.14 46.02 3.94
C ILE A 113 7.75 47.50 3.98
N ASP A 114 8.12 48.29 2.98
CA ASP A 114 7.80 49.73 2.88
C ASP A 114 6.29 50.00 2.75
N GLU A 115 5.52 49.01 2.37
CA GLU A 115 4.04 49.08 2.25
C GLU A 115 3.32 48.46 3.47
N LEU A 116 4.05 47.87 4.43
CA LEU A 116 3.48 47.27 5.60
C LEU A 116 2.92 48.29 6.57
N VAL A 117 1.65 48.23 6.85
CA VAL A 117 0.92 49.17 7.73
C VAL A 117 0.83 48.59 9.15
N PRO A 118 1.13 49.36 10.21
CA PRO A 118 0.95 48.89 11.57
C PRO A 118 -0.52 48.63 11.86
N PHE A 119 -0.80 47.51 12.57
CA PHE A 119 -2.16 47.23 13.02
C PHE A 119 -2.53 48.01 14.29
N THR A 120 -1.53 48.39 15.06
CA THR A 120 -1.74 49.30 16.21
C THR A 120 -0.45 50.03 16.55
N ARG A 121 -0.58 51.16 17.27
CA ARG A 121 0.48 51.93 17.86
C ARG A 121 0.19 52.15 19.34
N LYS A 122 1.13 51.82 20.22
CA LYS A 122 0.97 51.96 21.67
C LYS A 122 2.30 52.00 22.38
N THR A 123 2.28 52.39 23.68
CA THR A 123 3.44 52.20 24.56
C THR A 123 3.61 50.70 24.86
N LEU A 124 4.76 50.13 24.53
CA LEU A 124 5.02 48.69 24.72
C LEU A 124 5.30 48.38 26.20
N SER A 125 4.73 47.31 26.69
CA SER A 125 5.08 46.66 27.95
C SER A 125 6.27 45.71 27.70
N ALA A 126 6.90 45.22 28.75
CA ALA A 126 7.96 44.20 28.66
C ALA A 126 7.43 42.91 28.00
N THR A 127 6.15 42.64 28.19
CA THR A 127 5.44 41.51 27.52
C THR A 127 4.19 42.03 26.85
N GLU A 128 4.03 41.72 25.59
CA GLU A 128 2.85 42.06 24.77
C GLU A 128 2.12 40.76 24.35
N ILE A 129 0.80 40.75 24.50
CA ILE A 129 -0.06 39.62 24.13
C ILE A 129 -1.14 40.12 23.16
N PHE A 130 -1.32 39.40 22.07
CA PHE A 130 -2.27 39.75 21.01
C PHE A 130 -3.08 38.54 20.56
N ASP A 131 -4.40 38.72 20.38
CA ASP A 131 -5.22 37.81 19.61
C ASP A 131 -5.07 38.10 18.12
N VAL A 132 -4.46 37.18 17.40
CA VAL A 132 -4.19 37.30 15.97
C VAL A 132 -5.38 36.83 15.16
N HIS A 133 -6.04 35.76 15.64
CA HIS A 133 -7.25 35.21 15.05
C HIS A 133 -8.20 34.73 16.16
N ASP A 134 -9.51 34.91 16.00
CA ASP A 134 -10.52 34.85 17.04
C ASP A 134 -11.48 33.63 16.94
N GLY A 135 -11.11 32.56 16.27
CA GLY A 135 -11.90 31.33 16.20
C GLY A 135 -12.88 31.25 15.03
N SER A 136 -12.86 32.20 14.08
CA SER A 136 -13.63 32.06 12.85
C SER A 136 -12.99 31.03 11.91
N PRO A 137 -13.77 30.29 11.10
CA PRO A 137 -13.23 29.33 10.12
C PRO A 137 -12.27 29.98 9.14
N LEU A 138 -11.16 29.31 8.86
CA LEU A 138 -10.17 29.77 7.88
C LEU A 138 -10.31 28.98 6.57
N PRO A 139 -10.05 29.61 5.41
CA PRO A 139 -9.98 28.91 4.12
C PRO A 139 -8.90 27.82 4.11
N GLN A 140 -9.09 26.80 3.27
CA GLN A 140 -8.07 25.80 3.01
C GLN A 140 -6.76 26.42 2.50
N GLY A 141 -5.64 25.96 3.02
CA GLY A 141 -4.31 26.34 2.59
C GLY A 141 -3.28 26.34 3.70
N GLU A 142 -2.05 26.61 3.31
CA GLU A 142 -0.93 26.79 4.23
C GLU A 142 -0.84 28.23 4.69
N TYR A 143 -0.76 28.39 6.00
CA TYR A 143 -0.63 29.67 6.67
C TYR A 143 0.75 29.83 7.26
N SER A 144 1.38 30.98 7.01
CA SER A 144 2.57 31.43 7.73
C SER A 144 2.28 32.79 8.36
N VAL A 145 2.37 32.89 9.68
CA VAL A 145 1.99 34.12 10.41
C VAL A 145 3.23 34.77 11.02
N TYR A 146 3.33 36.06 10.82
CA TYR A 146 4.44 36.89 11.32
C TYR A 146 3.88 38.02 12.21
N GLY A 147 4.59 38.26 13.32
CA GLY A 147 4.31 39.41 14.20
C GLY A 147 5.57 40.15 14.52
N GLY A 148 5.45 41.44 14.82
CA GLY A 148 6.62 42.25 15.12
C GLY A 148 6.28 43.61 15.62
N TYR A 149 7.33 44.39 15.98
CA TYR A 149 7.24 45.76 16.43
C TYR A 149 8.37 46.60 15.87
N GLU A 150 8.18 47.93 15.83
CA GLU A 150 9.18 48.89 15.42
C GLU A 150 10.21 49.10 16.52
N ALA A 151 11.49 48.92 16.22
CA ALA A 151 12.63 49.24 17.13
C ALA A 151 12.95 50.72 17.19
N GLU A 152 13.90 51.12 18.02
CA GLU A 152 14.30 52.56 18.20
C GLU A 152 14.88 53.16 16.92
N ASP A 153 15.56 52.37 16.10
CA ASP A 153 16.18 52.77 14.82
C ASP A 153 15.19 52.77 13.65
N GLY A 154 13.93 52.38 13.88
CA GLY A 154 12.88 52.27 12.87
C GLY A 154 12.88 50.95 12.11
N ALA A 155 13.78 50.02 12.40
CA ALA A 155 13.70 48.67 11.88
C ALA A 155 12.53 47.88 12.53
N ILE A 156 11.95 46.93 11.81
CA ILE A 156 10.92 46.04 12.38
C ILE A 156 11.64 44.80 12.96
N VAL A 157 11.44 44.53 14.21
CA VAL A 157 11.81 43.29 14.90
C VAL A 157 10.66 42.32 14.75
N TYR A 158 10.91 41.13 14.19
CA TYR A 158 9.84 40.14 13.94
C TYR A 158 10.37 38.72 14.18
N ASN A 159 9.47 37.75 14.32
CA ASN A 159 9.84 36.34 14.50
C ASN A 159 10.65 35.82 13.32
N GLN A 160 11.78 35.17 13.60
CA GLN A 160 12.70 34.63 12.59
C GLN A 160 12.04 33.54 11.75
N GLN A 161 11.26 32.69 12.42
CA GLN A 161 10.44 31.70 11.76
C GLN A 161 8.95 32.04 11.94
N PRO A 162 8.10 31.90 10.91
CA PRO A 162 6.64 32.10 11.09
C PRO A 162 6.02 31.01 11.95
N LEU A 163 4.86 31.31 12.54
CA LEU A 163 3.93 30.25 12.90
C LEU A 163 3.38 29.66 11.61
N THR A 164 3.58 28.36 11.37
CA THR A 164 3.04 27.68 10.20
C THR A 164 1.97 26.67 10.63
N PHE A 165 0.88 26.63 9.91
CA PHE A 165 -0.17 25.61 10.06
C PHE A 165 -0.95 25.44 8.77
N ILE A 166 -1.65 24.31 8.64
CA ILE A 166 -2.41 23.98 7.45
C ILE A 166 -3.87 23.79 7.80
N MET A 167 -4.74 24.37 6.95
CA MET A 167 -6.16 24.14 6.93
C MET A 167 -6.49 23.19 5.79
N PHE A 168 -7.07 22.03 6.09
CA PHE A 168 -7.52 21.06 5.11
C PHE A 168 -9.02 21.15 4.88
N ASP A 169 -9.46 20.78 3.69
CA ASP A 169 -10.85 20.45 3.42
C ASP A 169 -10.95 18.90 3.37
N THR A 170 -11.22 18.29 4.50
CA THR A 170 -11.30 16.81 4.62
C THR A 170 -12.49 16.23 3.86
N ALA A 171 -13.39 17.06 3.34
CA ALA A 171 -14.44 16.62 2.43
C ALA A 171 -13.90 16.22 1.05
N LYS A 172 -12.64 16.52 0.74
CA LYS A 172 -12.00 16.19 -0.54
C LYS A 172 -10.84 15.24 -0.32
N PRO A 173 -10.95 13.96 -0.73
CA PRO A 173 -9.85 13.02 -0.67
C PRO A 173 -8.78 13.38 -1.71
N SER A 174 -7.79 14.17 -1.31
CA SER A 174 -6.64 14.52 -2.16
C SER A 174 -5.38 14.58 -1.32
N LEU A 175 -4.23 14.23 -1.90
CA LEU A 175 -2.94 14.46 -1.26
C LEU A 175 -2.65 15.97 -1.20
N HIS A 176 -2.10 16.41 -0.09
CA HIS A 176 -1.74 17.80 0.14
C HIS A 176 -0.23 17.97 0.10
N GLN A 177 0.26 18.71 -0.89
CA GLN A 177 1.70 18.93 -1.09
C GLN A 177 2.30 19.73 0.06
N PHE A 178 3.43 19.28 0.60
CA PHE A 178 4.26 20.10 1.46
C PHE A 178 4.99 21.14 0.60
N ARG A 179 4.94 22.40 1.05
CA ARG A 179 5.49 23.53 0.28
C ARG A 179 6.78 24.07 0.87
N SER A 180 7.23 23.52 1.98
CA SER A 180 8.49 23.88 2.63
C SER A 180 9.02 22.74 3.50
N ASP A 181 10.33 22.69 3.64
CA ASP A 181 11.01 21.77 4.55
C ASP A 181 10.52 21.93 6.00
N THR A 182 10.31 23.16 6.44
CA THR A 182 9.80 23.44 7.79
C THR A 182 8.43 22.84 8.04
N MET A 183 7.57 22.85 7.02
CA MET A 183 6.24 22.28 7.12
C MET A 183 6.28 20.74 7.22
N LEU A 184 7.12 20.10 6.42
CA LEU A 184 7.34 18.65 6.48
C LEU A 184 7.97 18.25 7.82
N GLU A 185 8.97 19.00 8.29
CA GLU A 185 9.63 18.77 9.59
C GLU A 185 8.63 18.87 10.75
N ASN A 186 7.84 19.95 10.80
CA ASN A 186 6.83 20.13 11.84
C ASN A 186 5.79 18.99 11.85
N TYR A 187 5.32 18.57 10.67
CA TYR A 187 4.39 17.45 10.61
C TYR A 187 5.02 16.15 11.13
N LEU A 188 6.24 15.81 10.69
CA LEU A 188 6.92 14.60 11.13
C LEU A 188 7.13 14.59 12.65
N VAL A 189 7.57 15.71 13.21
CA VAL A 189 7.76 15.85 14.67
C VAL A 189 6.43 15.61 15.42
N GLU A 190 5.35 16.29 15.02
CA GLU A 190 4.05 16.15 15.67
C GLU A 190 3.46 14.74 15.48
N ALA A 191 3.55 14.17 14.28
CA ALA A 191 3.08 12.81 14.01
C ALA A 191 3.84 11.76 14.82
N MET A 192 5.15 11.91 14.98
CA MET A 192 5.95 11.03 15.84
C MET A 192 5.58 11.16 17.30
N ILE A 193 5.37 12.39 17.79
CA ILE A 193 4.94 12.62 19.17
C ILE A 193 3.60 11.94 19.43
N GLU A 194 2.62 12.15 18.57
CA GLU A 194 1.29 11.56 18.73
C GLU A 194 1.34 10.03 18.62
N THR A 195 2.10 9.51 17.67
CA THR A 195 2.29 8.06 17.49
C THR A 195 2.88 7.40 18.73
N TYR A 196 3.91 8.00 19.33
CA TYR A 196 4.53 7.45 20.54
C TYR A 196 3.71 7.72 21.81
N ALA A 197 2.87 8.76 21.85
CA ALA A 197 1.97 9.01 22.98
C ALA A 197 0.75 8.07 22.98
N SER A 198 0.28 7.63 21.81
CA SER A 198 -0.93 6.81 21.66
C SER A 198 -0.71 5.31 21.78
N ASN A 199 0.54 4.84 21.74
CA ASN A 199 0.88 3.41 21.78
C ASN A 199 0.76 2.75 23.17
N ARG A 200 -0.40 2.85 23.78
CA ARG A 200 -0.63 2.23 25.10
C ARG A 200 -1.02 0.75 25.05
N ASP A 201 -1.46 0.23 23.91
CA ASP A 201 -1.95 -1.14 23.81
C ASP A 201 -1.71 -1.76 22.41
N ASN A 202 -0.88 -2.80 22.38
CA ASN A 202 -0.67 -3.85 21.39
C ASN A 202 0.24 -3.66 20.17
N PRO A 203 1.02 -4.73 19.83
CA PRO A 203 1.94 -4.77 18.70
C PRO A 203 1.55 -5.75 17.58
N ILE A 204 1.91 -5.39 16.32
CA ILE A 204 2.38 -6.19 15.17
C ILE A 204 1.36 -6.98 14.30
N PRO A 205 1.69 -7.35 13.06
CA PRO A 205 2.29 -6.81 11.81
C PRO A 205 1.74 -7.31 10.45
N ASN A 206 2.35 -6.93 9.37
CA ASN A 206 2.88 -7.52 8.10
C ASN A 206 2.06 -7.48 6.82
N SER A 207 2.71 -7.44 5.81
CA SER A 207 3.31 -7.15 4.55
C SER A 207 3.07 -8.14 3.44
N VAL A 208 3.31 -7.79 2.18
CA VAL A 208 3.26 -8.66 1.02
C VAL A 208 4.10 -8.22 -0.16
N ASP A 209 4.37 -9.18 -1.04
CA ASP A 209 5.32 -9.11 -2.13
C ASP A 209 4.72 -9.43 -3.50
N VAL A 210 5.38 -9.06 -4.58
CA VAL A 210 4.94 -9.22 -5.95
C VAL A 210 6.05 -9.19 -7.00
N GLY A 211 5.83 -9.78 -8.13
CA GLY A 211 6.69 -9.68 -9.29
C GLY A 211 6.11 -9.87 -10.65
N VAL A 212 6.60 -10.01 -11.81
CA VAL A 212 7.03 -9.69 -12.99
C VAL A 212 7.01 -10.13 -14.37
N SER A 213 7.22 -9.96 -15.46
CA SER A 213 7.68 -9.68 -16.77
C SER A 213 7.75 -10.54 -18.01
N ALA A 214 8.09 -10.09 -19.19
CA ALA A 214 7.91 -10.74 -20.48
C ALA A 214 9.06 -10.66 -21.52
N GLY A 215 9.05 -11.54 -22.56
CA GLY A 215 9.75 -11.42 -23.84
C GLY A 215 10.02 -12.73 -24.58
N ILE A 216 9.93 -12.85 -25.90
CA ILE A 216 9.82 -14.03 -26.76
C ILE A 216 11.09 -14.24 -27.60
N PRO A 217 11.59 -15.46 -28.06
CA PRO A 217 10.89 -16.48 -28.80
C PRO A 217 11.46 -17.93 -28.78
N ILE A 218 11.22 -18.72 -27.85
CA ILE A 218 10.94 -20.16 -27.90
C ILE A 218 9.74 -20.28 -27.00
N PRO A 219 8.78 -21.22 -27.15
CA PRO A 219 7.69 -21.30 -26.22
C PRO A 219 8.23 -21.74 -24.86
N VAL A 220 8.74 -20.79 -24.15
CA VAL A 220 9.12 -20.90 -22.74
C VAL A 220 8.04 -20.15 -21.97
N SER A 221 7.56 -20.75 -20.89
CA SER A 221 6.64 -20.06 -19.99
C SER A 221 7.32 -18.81 -19.45
N GLN A 222 6.64 -17.70 -19.61
CA GLN A 222 7.04 -16.45 -18.97
C GLN A 222 6.45 -16.40 -17.57
N THR A 223 6.95 -15.52 -16.72
CA THR A 223 6.30 -15.23 -15.44
C THR A 223 4.88 -14.73 -15.69
N ASN A 224 3.95 -15.18 -14.86
CA ASN A 224 2.54 -14.84 -14.97
C ASN A 224 2.33 -13.41 -14.47
N LEU A 225 1.79 -12.53 -15.29
CA LEU A 225 1.62 -11.11 -15.03
C LEU A 225 0.20 -10.73 -14.70
N GLN A 226 0.02 -9.74 -13.82
CA GLN A 226 -1.27 -9.08 -13.67
C GLN A 226 -1.60 -8.25 -14.92
N GLU A 227 -0.68 -7.39 -15.36
CA GLU A 227 -0.86 -6.50 -16.51
C GLU A 227 0.22 -6.73 -17.57
N GLN A 228 -0.18 -6.79 -18.82
CA GLN A 228 0.76 -6.98 -19.92
C GLN A 228 1.64 -5.75 -20.10
N GLY A 229 2.98 -5.95 -20.17
CA GLY A 229 3.96 -4.87 -20.35
C GLY A 229 4.36 -4.17 -19.04
N VAL A 230 3.86 -4.65 -17.92
CA VAL A 230 4.32 -4.28 -16.59
C VAL A 230 5.13 -5.45 -16.04
N ASP A 231 6.44 -5.27 -15.98
CA ASP A 231 7.34 -6.32 -15.49
C ASP A 231 7.38 -6.35 -13.97
N GLU A 232 7.29 -7.55 -13.39
CA GLU A 232 7.20 -7.79 -11.97
C GLU A 232 8.30 -8.77 -11.47
N ALA A 233 9.07 -8.67 -10.30
CA ALA A 233 10.14 -9.51 -9.79
C ALA A 233 9.70 -10.94 -9.44
N ASP A 234 10.47 -11.95 -9.72
CA ASP A 234 10.16 -13.34 -9.36
C ASP A 234 11.43 -14.04 -8.84
N LEU A 235 11.25 -15.17 -8.21
CA LEU A 235 12.35 -16.01 -7.73
C LEU A 235 13.14 -16.62 -8.87
N ILE A 236 12.54 -16.74 -10.06
CA ILE A 236 13.21 -17.27 -11.25
C ILE A 236 12.90 -16.42 -12.50
N LYS A 237 13.87 -16.32 -13.37
CA LYS A 237 13.74 -15.72 -14.71
C LYS A 237 14.52 -16.52 -15.74
N THR A 238 14.03 -16.51 -16.98
CA THR A 238 14.67 -17.24 -18.05
C THR A 238 14.57 -16.54 -19.39
N ASP A 239 15.59 -16.71 -20.23
CA ASP A 239 15.57 -16.33 -21.64
C ASP A 239 15.27 -17.53 -22.57
N GLY A 240 15.00 -18.71 -21.99
CA GLY A 240 14.77 -19.95 -22.71
C GLY A 240 16.01 -20.81 -22.92
N GLN A 241 17.20 -20.28 -22.69
CA GLN A 241 18.48 -21.02 -22.73
C GLN A 241 19.11 -21.09 -21.34
N TYR A 242 19.00 -20.01 -20.58
CA TYR A 242 19.49 -19.92 -19.22
C TYR A 242 18.34 -19.61 -18.28
N LEU A 243 18.46 -20.14 -17.06
CA LEU A 243 17.54 -19.87 -15.97
C LEU A 243 18.35 -19.26 -14.83
N TYR A 244 17.93 -18.10 -14.38
CA TYR A 244 18.45 -17.38 -13.23
C TYR A 244 17.54 -17.61 -12.05
N MET A 245 18.09 -17.92 -10.88
CA MET A 245 17.32 -18.34 -9.72
C MET A 245 17.90 -17.74 -8.45
N LEU A 246 17.03 -17.21 -7.60
CA LEU A 246 17.38 -16.84 -6.23
C LEU A 246 17.34 -18.03 -5.30
N GLY A 247 18.31 -18.09 -4.38
CA GLY A 247 18.39 -19.16 -3.39
C GLY A 247 19.40 -18.85 -2.30
N SER A 248 19.57 -19.80 -1.38
CA SER A 248 20.63 -19.75 -0.38
C SER A 248 21.96 -20.16 -0.97
N CYS A 249 23.03 -19.51 -0.54
CA CYS A 249 24.37 -19.79 -1.03
C CYS A 249 24.93 -21.14 -0.54
N SER A 250 25.51 -21.89 -1.41
CA SER A 250 26.27 -23.09 -1.04
C SER A 250 27.48 -22.76 -0.15
N SER A 251 28.06 -21.58 -0.33
CA SER A 251 29.20 -21.04 0.44
C SER A 251 28.86 -20.58 1.86
N ARG A 252 27.57 -20.33 2.18
CA ARG A 252 27.09 -19.74 3.45
C ARG A 252 27.75 -18.41 3.82
N THR A 253 28.19 -17.63 2.83
CA THR A 253 28.87 -16.34 3.04
C THR A 253 27.95 -15.15 2.90
N SER A 254 26.82 -15.29 2.21
CA SER A 254 25.76 -14.27 2.10
C SER A 254 24.37 -14.88 2.35
N ASN A 255 23.38 -14.02 2.55
CA ASN A 255 22.01 -14.44 2.81
C ASN A 255 21.31 -14.93 1.54
N SER A 256 21.73 -14.46 0.37
CA SER A 256 21.12 -14.83 -0.91
C SER A 256 22.16 -14.99 -2.01
N CYS A 257 21.90 -15.92 -2.92
CA CYS A 257 22.67 -16.17 -4.11
C CYS A 257 21.81 -16.10 -5.37
N LEU A 258 22.44 -15.59 -6.41
CA LEU A 258 21.97 -15.73 -7.78
C LEU A 258 22.66 -16.92 -8.42
N SER A 259 21.94 -17.97 -8.73
CA SER A 259 22.45 -19.12 -9.49
C SER A 259 21.98 -19.05 -10.94
N MET A 260 22.89 -19.40 -11.85
CA MET A 260 22.63 -19.49 -13.27
C MET A 260 22.72 -20.95 -13.71
N HIS A 261 21.67 -21.44 -14.34
CA HIS A 261 21.60 -22.79 -14.90
C HIS A 261 21.41 -22.72 -16.41
N SER A 262 22.09 -23.60 -17.14
CA SER A 262 21.66 -23.90 -18.51
C SER A 262 20.48 -24.86 -18.43
N ILE A 263 19.46 -24.61 -19.26
CA ILE A 263 18.29 -25.47 -19.39
C ILE A 263 18.20 -25.98 -20.83
N VAL A 264 17.81 -27.25 -20.99
CA VAL A 264 17.71 -27.93 -22.29
C VAL A 264 16.39 -28.68 -22.34
N GLU A 265 15.70 -28.55 -23.46
CA GLU A 265 14.42 -29.23 -23.70
C GLU A 265 14.59 -30.73 -23.95
N THR A 266 15.54 -31.13 -24.80
CA THR A 266 15.65 -32.52 -25.28
C THR A 266 17.12 -33.04 -25.31
N PRO A 267 17.49 -34.01 -24.44
CA PRO A 267 16.72 -34.45 -23.27
C PRO A 267 16.62 -33.37 -22.23
N PRO A 268 15.54 -33.33 -21.44
CA PRO A 268 15.39 -32.28 -20.42
C PRO A 268 16.49 -32.42 -19.36
N THR A 269 17.32 -31.41 -19.30
CA THR A 269 18.42 -31.33 -18.34
C THR A 269 18.59 -29.89 -17.85
N ASN A 270 19.14 -29.76 -16.67
CA ASN A 270 19.65 -28.49 -16.17
C ASN A 270 21.08 -28.72 -15.63
N GLN A 271 21.90 -27.69 -15.74
CA GLN A 271 23.26 -27.71 -15.21
C GLN A 271 23.54 -26.35 -14.57
N LEU A 272 23.92 -26.37 -13.30
CA LEU A 272 24.47 -25.19 -12.62
C LEU A 272 25.76 -24.76 -13.31
N LEU A 273 25.78 -23.54 -13.82
CA LEU A 273 26.96 -22.97 -14.50
C LEU A 273 27.70 -21.99 -13.61
N ASN A 274 26.97 -21.19 -12.85
CA ASN A 274 27.53 -20.18 -11.97
C ASN A 274 26.66 -19.99 -10.73
N GLU A 275 27.27 -19.57 -9.63
CA GLU A 275 26.63 -19.15 -8.40
C GLU A 275 27.36 -17.90 -7.91
N LEU A 276 26.62 -16.81 -7.66
CA LEU A 276 27.15 -15.51 -7.29
C LEU A 276 26.49 -15.05 -6.01
N ASP A 277 27.28 -14.70 -5.01
CA ASP A 277 26.80 -14.06 -3.79
C ASP A 277 26.19 -12.69 -4.12
N ILE A 278 24.97 -12.43 -3.70
CA ILE A 278 24.34 -11.10 -3.82
C ILE A 278 24.90 -10.25 -2.70
N PRO A 279 25.45 -9.06 -3.01
CA PRO A 279 25.93 -8.14 -2.00
C PRO A 279 24.82 -7.71 -1.03
N GLY A 280 25.17 -7.48 0.23
CA GLY A 280 24.25 -6.99 1.26
C GLY A 280 23.93 -8.02 2.34
N GLU A 281 23.29 -7.55 3.40
CA GLU A 281 22.89 -8.36 4.56
C GLU A 281 21.42 -8.78 4.48
N ILE A 282 20.66 -8.24 3.51
CA ILE A 282 19.22 -8.38 3.36
C ILE A 282 18.93 -9.51 2.36
N PRO A 283 17.97 -10.39 2.63
CA PRO A 283 17.57 -11.40 1.66
C PRO A 283 17.07 -10.78 0.36
N ALA A 284 17.30 -11.46 -0.76
CA ALA A 284 16.79 -11.03 -2.05
C ALA A 284 15.33 -11.45 -2.22
N ASP A 285 14.53 -10.56 -2.80
CA ASP A 285 13.09 -10.74 -2.97
C ASP A 285 12.73 -11.18 -4.38
N GLY A 286 13.41 -10.67 -5.38
CA GLY A 286 13.09 -11.01 -6.76
C GLY A 286 14.13 -10.59 -7.79
N ILE A 287 13.97 -11.14 -9.00
CA ILE A 287 14.82 -10.90 -10.17
C ILE A 287 14.00 -10.25 -11.29
N TYR A 288 14.64 -9.35 -12.03
CA TYR A 288 14.23 -8.89 -13.37
C TYR A 288 15.28 -9.28 -14.37
N LEU A 289 14.87 -9.82 -15.51
CA LEU A 289 15.75 -10.12 -16.63
C LEU A 289 15.42 -9.20 -17.79
N LEU A 290 16.31 -8.26 -18.07
CA LEU A 290 16.12 -7.21 -19.05
C LEU A 290 16.70 -7.65 -20.39
N LYS A 291 15.88 -7.76 -21.43
CA LYS A 291 16.33 -8.24 -22.74
C LYS A 291 16.71 -7.09 -23.67
N GLU A 292 17.65 -7.39 -24.60
CA GLU A 292 18.01 -6.55 -25.76
C GLU A 292 18.50 -5.13 -25.41
N ARG A 293 19.33 -4.99 -24.37
CA ARG A 293 19.91 -3.69 -24.01
C ARG A 293 21.25 -3.44 -24.68
N GLY A 294 21.58 -2.16 -24.83
CA GLY A 294 22.84 -1.74 -25.44
C GLY A 294 24.06 -2.00 -24.54
N GLU A 295 25.27 -1.96 -25.12
CA GLU A 295 26.49 -2.11 -24.36
C GLU A 295 26.57 -1.13 -23.19
N GLY A 296 26.88 -1.64 -22.02
CA GLY A 296 27.10 -0.86 -20.80
C GLY A 296 25.86 -0.68 -19.90
N LEU A 297 24.69 -1.23 -20.27
CA LEU A 297 23.47 -1.22 -19.45
C LEU A 297 23.35 -2.48 -18.60
N ALA A 298 22.54 -2.41 -17.53
CA ALA A 298 22.23 -3.59 -16.73
C ALA A 298 21.36 -4.57 -17.54
N ASP A 299 21.65 -5.85 -17.42
CA ASP A 299 20.91 -6.93 -18.09
C ASP A 299 20.01 -7.68 -17.11
N LEU A 300 20.36 -7.64 -15.82
CA LEU A 300 19.63 -8.30 -14.76
C LEU A 300 19.64 -7.44 -13.49
N ILE A 301 18.50 -7.41 -12.81
CA ILE A 301 18.31 -6.69 -11.56
C ILE A 301 17.93 -7.71 -10.48
N VAL A 302 18.51 -7.57 -9.30
CA VAL A 302 18.06 -8.27 -8.10
C VAL A 302 17.65 -7.23 -7.08
N THR A 303 16.39 -7.28 -6.65
CA THR A 303 15.87 -6.45 -5.58
C THR A 303 16.01 -7.16 -4.23
N THR A 304 16.29 -6.39 -3.19
CA THR A 304 16.35 -6.89 -1.82
C THR A 304 15.63 -5.90 -0.90
N GLY A 305 15.17 -6.34 0.25
CA GLY A 305 14.62 -5.44 1.25
C GLY A 305 13.10 -5.40 1.31
N GLY A 306 12.44 -6.41 0.76
CA GLY A 306 11.05 -6.70 1.06
C GLY A 306 10.87 -6.92 2.56
N ILE A 307 9.67 -6.76 3.03
CA ILE A 307 9.35 -6.98 4.44
C ILE A 307 9.46 -8.49 4.67
N ALA A 308 10.49 -8.91 5.40
CA ALA A 308 10.68 -10.31 5.73
C ALA A 308 9.41 -10.86 6.39
N ASP A 309 8.84 -11.87 5.76
CA ASP A 309 7.69 -12.62 6.28
C ASP A 309 8.17 -13.43 7.50
N ASN A 310 8.31 -12.74 8.64
CA ASN A 310 8.65 -13.38 9.89
C ASN A 310 7.40 -14.05 10.46
N ASP A 311 7.27 -15.36 10.12
CA ASP A 311 6.40 -16.30 10.81
C ASP A 311 4.92 -15.86 11.00
N TYR A 312 4.25 -15.38 9.93
CA TYR A 312 2.82 -15.54 9.91
C TYR A 312 2.51 -17.00 9.71
N MET A 313 2.19 -17.59 10.82
CA MET A 313 1.43 -18.83 10.80
C MET A 313 0.30 -18.64 9.79
N ASN A 314 0.32 -19.43 8.72
CA ASN A 314 -0.83 -19.75 7.93
C ASN A 314 -1.95 -20.16 8.90
N PHE A 315 -2.62 -19.20 9.50
CA PHE A 315 -3.90 -19.41 10.14
C PHE A 315 -4.88 -19.71 9.02
N GLY A 316 -4.79 -20.93 8.53
CA GLY A 316 -5.90 -21.56 7.90
C GLY A 316 -7.08 -21.32 8.80
N PHE A 317 -7.88 -20.32 8.45
CA PHE A 317 -9.24 -20.08 8.87
C PHE A 317 -9.62 -20.74 10.21
N ILE A 318 -9.30 -20.13 11.33
CA ILE A 318 -10.02 -20.30 12.58
C ILE A 318 -10.85 -19.06 12.75
N GLY A 319 -12.16 -19.20 12.54
CA GLY A 319 -13.13 -18.15 12.41
C GLY A 319 -13.10 -17.09 13.51
N THR A 320 -13.57 -15.92 13.12
CA THR A 320 -14.23 -14.91 13.94
C THR A 320 -13.39 -14.10 14.91
N MET A 321 -12.25 -13.57 14.49
CA MET A 321 -11.74 -12.31 15.08
C MET A 321 -11.08 -11.49 13.98
N PRO A 322 -11.58 -10.32 13.63
CA PRO A 322 -10.78 -9.34 12.93
C PRO A 322 -9.76 -8.78 13.91
N ILE A 323 -8.53 -9.23 13.82
CA ILE A 323 -7.42 -8.54 14.50
C ILE A 323 -6.93 -7.50 13.50
N TRP A 324 -7.64 -6.39 13.41
CA TRP A 324 -7.32 -5.28 12.55
C TRP A 324 -6.93 -4.08 13.40
N GLU A 325 -5.78 -4.15 14.02
CA GLU A 325 -5.05 -2.94 14.37
C GLU A 325 -3.73 -3.03 13.63
N GLU A 326 -3.56 -2.15 12.65
CA GLU A 326 -2.31 -2.03 11.92
C GLU A 326 -1.16 -1.77 12.90
N PRO A 327 -0.01 -2.44 12.72
CA PRO A 327 1.14 -2.14 13.54
C PRO A 327 1.66 -0.76 13.15
N ARG A 328 1.57 0.15 14.07
CA ARG A 328 2.11 1.51 13.94
C ARG A 328 3.64 1.56 13.98
N PHE A 329 4.30 0.43 14.17
CA PHE A 329 5.75 0.29 14.16
C PHE A 329 6.20 -0.76 13.16
N TRP A 330 6.55 -0.29 12.00
CA TRP A 330 7.20 -1.12 11.01
C TRP A 330 8.72 -1.06 11.27
N SER A 331 9.41 -2.18 11.20
CA SER A 331 10.86 -2.14 11.20
C SER A 331 11.34 -1.41 9.95
N ASN A 332 12.10 -0.35 10.15
CA ASN A 332 12.82 0.27 9.05
C ASN A 332 13.88 -0.72 8.57
N GLY A 333 13.78 -1.10 7.30
CA GLY A 333 14.80 -1.86 6.60
C GLY A 333 15.57 -0.96 5.65
N LYS A 334 16.38 -1.60 4.83
CA LYS A 334 16.95 -1.01 3.63
C LYS A 334 16.44 -1.79 2.43
N SER A 335 16.17 -1.09 1.36
CA SER A 335 15.90 -1.69 0.06
C SER A 335 17.10 -1.50 -0.84
N GLU A 336 17.54 -2.56 -1.51
CA GLU A 336 18.68 -2.50 -2.39
C GLU A 336 18.29 -2.95 -3.80
N VAL A 337 18.85 -2.27 -4.78
CA VAL A 337 18.74 -2.62 -6.20
C VAL A 337 20.13 -2.97 -6.69
N ASN A 338 20.35 -4.26 -6.89
CA ASN A 338 21.61 -4.81 -7.35
C ASN A 338 21.55 -4.99 -8.88
N LEU A 339 22.40 -4.28 -9.59
CA LEU A 339 22.48 -4.31 -11.06
C LEU A 339 23.59 -5.24 -11.52
N PHE A 340 23.27 -6.12 -12.46
CA PHE A 340 24.20 -7.06 -13.04
C PHE A 340 24.27 -6.89 -14.54
N ARG A 341 25.44 -7.17 -15.10
CA ARG A 341 25.66 -7.32 -16.55
C ARG A 341 25.89 -8.76 -16.89
N LEU A 342 25.37 -9.17 -18.03
CA LEU A 342 25.61 -10.51 -18.56
C LEU A 342 26.71 -10.45 -19.62
N ASP A 343 27.66 -11.35 -19.54
CA ASP A 343 28.66 -11.51 -20.60
C ASP A 343 28.09 -12.29 -21.82
N SER A 344 28.93 -12.53 -22.83
CA SER A 344 28.52 -13.29 -24.02
C SER A 344 28.13 -14.75 -23.74
N ALA A 345 28.45 -15.28 -22.57
CA ALA A 345 28.04 -16.59 -22.06
C ALA A 345 26.87 -16.48 -21.08
N ALA A 346 26.21 -15.34 -21.03
CA ALA A 346 25.11 -14.99 -20.13
C ALA A 346 25.47 -15.08 -18.63
N THR A 347 26.79 -15.04 -18.31
CA THR A 347 27.24 -15.10 -16.91
C THR A 347 27.07 -13.74 -16.23
N PRO A 348 26.34 -13.67 -15.10
CA PRO A 348 26.12 -12.41 -14.42
C PRO A 348 27.42 -11.91 -13.73
N THR A 349 27.64 -10.60 -13.82
CA THR A 349 28.69 -9.88 -13.12
C THR A 349 28.08 -8.68 -12.45
N HIS A 350 28.26 -8.54 -11.13
CA HIS A 350 27.75 -7.41 -10.37
C HIS A 350 28.39 -6.10 -10.85
N ASP A 351 27.55 -5.11 -11.19
CA ASP A 351 27.98 -3.78 -11.64
C ASP A 351 27.92 -2.79 -10.48
N ARG A 352 26.77 -2.65 -9.83
CA ARG A 352 26.58 -1.73 -8.69
C ARG A 352 25.37 -2.09 -7.85
N THR A 353 25.31 -1.50 -6.66
CA THR A 353 24.16 -1.51 -5.75
C THR A 353 23.72 -0.08 -5.48
N LEU A 354 22.41 0.18 -5.59
CA LEU A 354 21.75 1.36 -5.06
C LEU A 354 21.05 0.94 -3.76
N SER A 355 21.25 1.69 -2.68
CA SER A 355 20.66 1.37 -1.38
C SER A 355 19.82 2.53 -0.87
N PHE A 356 18.58 2.25 -0.52
CA PHE A 356 17.58 3.22 -0.08
C PHE A 356 17.14 2.86 1.34
N ASP A 357 17.01 3.87 2.21
CA ASP A 357 16.39 3.66 3.52
C ASP A 357 14.88 3.40 3.32
N GLY A 358 14.37 2.43 4.07
CA GLY A 358 12.98 1.97 4.02
C GLY A 358 12.84 0.55 3.48
N ALA A 359 11.81 -0.14 3.99
CA ALA A 359 11.45 -1.48 3.53
C ALA A 359 10.70 -1.38 2.18
N MET A 360 11.02 -2.25 1.24
CA MET A 360 10.32 -2.32 -0.04
C MET A 360 8.91 -2.88 0.15
N ILE A 361 7.92 -2.15 -0.33
CA ILE A 361 6.54 -2.64 -0.45
C ILE A 361 6.40 -3.46 -1.72
N SER A 362 6.88 -2.94 -2.83
CA SER A 362 6.77 -3.58 -4.14
C SER A 362 7.64 -2.87 -5.17
N SER A 363 7.86 -3.53 -6.31
CA SER A 363 8.57 -2.94 -7.44
C SER A 363 7.95 -3.35 -8.78
N ARG A 364 8.18 -2.56 -9.83
CA ARG A 364 7.75 -2.83 -11.22
C ARG A 364 8.79 -2.31 -12.19
N VAL A 365 9.01 -3.04 -13.27
CA VAL A 365 9.74 -2.51 -14.43
C VAL A 365 8.74 -2.24 -15.55
N ILE A 366 8.71 -1.01 -16.00
CA ILE A 366 7.89 -0.56 -17.12
C ILE A 366 8.81 0.15 -18.10
N ASP A 367 8.89 -0.34 -19.32
CA ASP A 367 9.86 0.11 -20.33
C ASP A 367 11.31 0.07 -19.79
N ASP A 368 11.98 1.21 -19.69
CA ASP A 368 13.36 1.37 -19.22
C ASP A 368 13.45 1.92 -17.80
N THR A 369 12.41 1.76 -16.99
CA THR A 369 12.36 2.32 -15.64
C THR A 369 11.94 1.28 -14.62
N LEU A 370 12.74 1.16 -13.56
CA LEU A 370 12.35 0.44 -12.35
C LEU A 370 11.65 1.42 -11.41
N TYR A 371 10.40 1.15 -11.09
CA TYR A 371 9.65 1.83 -10.06
C TYR A 371 9.73 1.00 -8.78
N LEU A 372 10.31 1.59 -7.75
CA LEU A 372 10.45 1.00 -6.42
C LEU A 372 9.57 1.76 -5.45
N VAL A 373 8.72 1.05 -4.72
CA VAL A 373 7.89 1.64 -3.66
C VAL A 373 8.42 1.19 -2.31
N THR A 374 8.82 2.16 -1.48
CA THR A 374 9.38 1.90 -0.15
C THR A 374 8.54 2.57 0.93
N ARG A 375 8.63 2.02 2.13
CA ARG A 375 8.03 2.55 3.34
C ARG A 375 9.11 2.78 4.39
N TYR A 376 9.13 3.99 4.94
CA TYR A 376 10.07 4.41 5.95
C TYR A 376 9.35 5.15 7.08
N THR A 377 9.58 4.75 8.32
CA THR A 377 9.11 5.49 9.50
C THR A 377 10.33 6.12 10.17
N PRO A 378 10.37 7.44 10.38
CA PRO A 378 11.50 8.10 11.01
C PRO A 378 11.81 7.51 12.39
N THR A 379 13.10 7.36 12.68
CA THR A 379 13.58 6.91 13.99
C THR A 379 14.65 7.88 14.49
N VAL A 380 14.61 8.21 15.78
CA VAL A 380 15.59 9.12 16.41
C VAL A 380 16.22 8.42 17.60
N ASP A 381 17.55 8.40 17.64
CA ASP A 381 18.29 7.80 18.74
C ASP A 381 17.96 8.50 20.08
N GLY A 382 17.57 7.72 21.06
CA GLY A 382 17.21 8.23 22.39
C GLY A 382 15.74 8.57 22.56
N LEU A 383 14.91 8.39 21.54
CA LEU A 383 13.46 8.53 21.64
C LEU A 383 12.89 7.38 22.50
N ASP A 384 12.13 7.72 23.50
CA ASP A 384 11.41 6.73 24.31
C ASP A 384 10.10 6.35 23.63
N GLN A 385 10.07 5.16 23.03
CA GLN A 385 8.89 4.61 22.34
C GLN A 385 7.76 4.23 23.32
N TYR A 386 8.03 4.20 24.61
CA TYR A 386 7.10 3.81 25.66
C TYR A 386 6.89 4.92 26.68
N ALA A 387 6.96 6.19 26.28
CA ALA A 387 6.72 7.33 27.13
C ALA A 387 5.31 7.29 27.74
N TYR A 388 5.21 7.19 29.07
CA TYR A 388 3.92 7.04 29.75
C TYR A 388 3.49 8.26 30.57
N ASN A 389 4.37 9.23 30.74
CA ASN A 389 4.11 10.40 31.57
C ASN A 389 4.57 11.69 30.88
N THR A 390 4.08 12.82 31.37
CA THR A 390 4.36 14.13 30.75
C THR A 390 5.84 14.46 30.66
N VAL A 391 6.66 14.01 31.62
CA VAL A 391 8.11 14.31 31.63
C VAL A 391 8.81 13.55 30.49
N GLU A 392 8.45 12.31 30.24
CA GLU A 392 8.99 11.49 29.16
C GLU A 392 8.51 12.02 27.80
N LEU A 393 7.25 12.40 27.70
CA LEU A 393 6.69 13.02 26.48
C LEU A 393 7.35 14.38 26.19
N ASP A 394 7.58 15.23 27.22
CA ASP A 394 8.30 16.50 27.07
C ASP A 394 9.76 16.28 26.65
N ALA A 395 10.40 15.20 27.16
CA ALA A 395 11.75 14.84 26.75
C ALA A 395 11.79 14.38 25.27
N ASN A 396 10.83 13.54 24.85
CA ASN A 396 10.68 13.15 23.46
C ASN A 396 10.45 14.36 22.56
N ARG A 397 9.54 15.27 22.93
CA ARG A 397 9.29 16.51 22.18
C ARG A 397 10.55 17.35 22.06
N THR A 398 11.26 17.59 23.14
CA THR A 398 12.53 18.37 23.12
C THR A 398 13.56 17.73 22.20
N LEU A 399 13.66 16.40 22.20
CA LEU A 399 14.56 15.66 21.35
C LEU A 399 14.17 15.83 19.87
N LEU A 400 12.89 15.62 19.54
CA LEU A 400 12.38 15.70 18.17
C LEU A 400 12.46 17.13 17.61
N GLU A 401 12.10 18.15 18.38
CA GLU A 401 12.24 19.57 17.99
C GLU A 401 13.70 20.01 17.76
N SER A 402 14.66 19.28 18.33
CA SER A 402 16.10 19.51 18.10
C SER A 402 16.68 18.66 16.97
N THR A 403 15.90 17.72 16.41
CA THR A 403 16.32 16.84 15.31
C THR A 403 16.06 17.53 13.97
N SER A 404 17.06 17.60 13.13
CA SER A 404 16.90 18.24 11.80
C SER A 404 16.07 17.38 10.85
N LEU A 405 15.37 18.02 9.92
CA LEU A 405 14.61 17.32 8.88
C LEU A 405 15.45 16.27 8.15
N THR A 406 16.70 16.58 7.81
CA THR A 406 17.61 15.62 7.15
C THR A 406 17.83 14.32 7.94
N GLN A 407 17.69 14.35 9.25
CA GLN A 407 17.80 13.15 10.11
C GLN A 407 16.48 12.37 10.20
N LEU A 408 15.36 13.02 9.89
CA LEU A 408 14.03 12.39 9.86
C LEU A 408 13.71 11.78 8.50
N LEU A 409 14.36 12.22 7.43
CA LEU A 409 14.09 11.74 6.08
C LEU A 409 14.89 10.48 5.73
N PRO A 410 14.30 9.58 4.89
CA PRO A 410 15.06 8.48 4.32
C PRO A 410 16.18 8.99 3.43
N SER A 411 17.29 8.27 3.39
CA SER A 411 18.44 8.57 2.57
C SER A 411 18.65 7.56 1.45
N VAL A 412 19.38 7.96 0.43
CA VAL A 412 19.91 7.05 -0.59
C VAL A 412 21.43 7.00 -0.49
N THR A 413 21.97 5.79 -0.41
CA THR A 413 23.42 5.60 -0.44
C THR A 413 23.84 5.35 -1.88
N THR A 414 24.59 6.32 -2.44
CA THR A 414 25.32 6.17 -3.69
C THR A 414 26.81 6.00 -3.39
N SER A 415 27.63 5.81 -4.40
CA SER A 415 29.08 5.56 -4.21
C SER A 415 29.84 6.68 -3.48
N GLU A 416 29.30 7.89 -3.37
CA GLU A 416 30.01 9.06 -2.88
C GLU A 416 29.33 9.82 -1.73
N ALA A 417 27.99 9.68 -1.54
CA ALA A 417 27.22 10.43 -0.55
C ALA A 417 25.95 9.70 -0.14
N ALA A 418 25.34 10.13 0.98
CA ALA A 418 24.02 9.72 1.43
C ALA A 418 23.09 10.95 1.58
N PRO A 419 22.65 11.56 0.46
CA PRO A 419 21.69 12.66 0.51
C PRO A 419 20.29 12.17 0.91
N PRO A 420 19.41 13.06 1.37
CA PRO A 420 18.00 12.73 1.53
C PRO A 420 17.42 12.22 0.20
N LEU A 421 16.58 11.18 0.31
CA LEU A 421 15.91 10.57 -0.84
C LEU A 421 14.78 11.46 -1.39
N ILE A 422 14.21 12.29 -0.55
CA ILE A 422 13.01 13.10 -0.81
C ILE A 422 13.25 14.55 -0.43
N ASP A 423 12.45 15.43 -1.00
CA ASP A 423 12.33 16.84 -0.62
C ASP A 423 10.84 17.19 -0.36
N ALA A 424 10.59 18.30 0.32
CA ALA A 424 9.24 18.69 0.69
C ALA A 424 8.36 19.03 -0.53
N GLU A 425 8.92 19.55 -1.61
CA GLU A 425 8.17 19.98 -2.79
C GLU A 425 7.59 18.77 -3.58
N HIS A 426 8.19 17.59 -3.45
CA HIS A 426 7.72 16.35 -4.07
C HIS A 426 7.08 15.39 -3.06
N CYS A 427 6.77 15.87 -1.85
CA CYS A 427 6.13 15.11 -0.80
C CYS A 427 4.73 15.62 -0.50
N TYR A 428 3.82 14.71 -0.15
CA TYR A 428 2.41 14.99 0.06
C TYR A 428 1.94 14.39 1.39
N LEU A 429 0.82 14.90 1.91
CA LEU A 429 0.15 14.36 3.07
C LEU A 429 -1.14 13.67 2.65
N ALA A 430 -1.33 12.41 3.01
CA ALA A 430 -2.56 11.69 2.74
C ALA A 430 -3.72 12.18 3.64
N PRO A 431 -4.96 12.24 3.14
CA PRO A 431 -6.12 12.65 3.93
C PRO A 431 -6.33 11.80 5.18
N SER A 432 -6.04 10.51 5.12
CA SER A 432 -6.12 9.58 6.26
C SER A 432 -5.09 9.84 7.35
N ALA A 433 -3.98 10.51 7.03
CA ALA A 433 -2.88 10.79 7.95
C ALA A 433 -3.00 12.16 8.63
N THR A 434 -4.11 12.90 8.46
CA THR A 434 -4.16 14.32 8.84
C THR A 434 -4.45 14.59 10.31
N PHE A 435 -5.51 14.05 10.90
CA PHE A 435 -6.00 14.67 12.13
C PHE A 435 -6.20 13.75 13.33
N ALA A 436 -7.08 12.80 13.20
CA ALA A 436 -7.42 11.90 14.29
C ALA A 436 -6.38 10.80 14.45
N ASN A 437 -5.51 10.64 13.46
CA ASN A 437 -4.56 9.56 13.39
C ASN A 437 -3.33 9.98 12.53
N PRO A 438 -2.49 10.92 13.04
CA PRO A 438 -1.31 11.34 12.31
C PRO A 438 -0.34 10.16 12.15
N ASP A 439 0.22 10.02 10.95
CA ASP A 439 1.10 8.92 10.59
C ASP A 439 2.43 9.49 10.05
N PRO A 440 3.57 9.28 10.75
CA PRO A 440 4.87 9.74 10.31
C PRO A 440 5.49 8.85 9.21
N THR A 441 4.78 7.82 8.78
CA THR A 441 5.28 6.88 7.77
C THR A 441 5.35 7.54 6.41
N ILE A 442 6.52 7.47 5.80
CA ILE A 442 6.82 8.01 4.48
C ILE A 442 6.76 6.89 3.46
N ILE A 443 5.85 7.00 2.51
CA ILE A 443 5.78 6.13 1.32
C ILE A 443 6.49 6.85 0.19
N SER A 444 7.53 6.23 -0.38
CA SER A 444 8.30 6.80 -1.48
C SER A 444 8.14 5.95 -2.74
N VAL A 445 7.80 6.58 -3.84
CA VAL A 445 7.79 5.99 -5.19
C VAL A 445 9.01 6.50 -5.93
N ILE A 446 9.98 5.63 -6.16
CA ILE A 446 11.28 5.93 -6.72
C ILE A 446 11.33 5.41 -8.15
N ALA A 447 11.39 6.30 -9.13
CA ALA A 447 11.56 5.96 -10.55
C ALA A 447 13.05 5.97 -10.90
N ILE A 448 13.63 4.81 -11.14
CA ILE A 448 15.05 4.62 -11.42
C ILE A 448 15.22 4.34 -12.90
N SER A 449 15.92 5.23 -13.61
CA SER A 449 16.25 5.01 -15.01
C SER A 449 17.24 3.85 -15.15
N LEU A 450 16.88 2.79 -15.86
CA LEU A 450 17.75 1.64 -16.08
C LEU A 450 18.84 1.92 -17.13
N THR A 451 18.73 3.03 -17.86
CA THR A 451 19.78 3.52 -18.75
C THR A 451 20.81 4.41 -18.05
N LEU A 452 20.39 5.11 -16.99
CA LEU A 452 21.21 5.98 -16.15
C LEU A 452 20.82 5.76 -14.68
N PRO A 453 21.24 4.66 -14.04
CA PRO A 453 20.74 4.28 -12.71
C PRO A 453 21.02 5.28 -11.57
N ASP A 454 22.01 6.17 -11.73
CA ASP A 454 22.27 7.25 -10.78
C ASP A 454 21.27 8.42 -10.95
N ASN A 455 20.42 8.38 -12.00
CA ASN A 455 19.36 9.35 -12.23
C ASN A 455 18.02 8.72 -11.83
N PHE A 456 17.46 9.15 -10.71
CA PHE A 456 16.16 8.73 -10.22
C PHE A 456 15.35 9.94 -9.76
N ARG A 457 14.02 9.81 -9.80
CA ARG A 457 13.07 10.79 -9.27
C ARG A 457 12.22 10.11 -8.21
N THR A 458 11.92 10.85 -7.15
CA THR A 458 11.11 10.36 -6.06
C THR A 458 9.88 11.24 -5.88
N THR A 459 8.74 10.61 -5.75
CA THR A 459 7.51 11.22 -5.25
C THR A 459 7.15 10.53 -3.96
N CYS A 460 6.83 11.27 -2.90
CA CYS A 460 6.47 10.70 -1.62
C CYS A 460 5.13 11.20 -1.09
N PHE A 461 4.55 10.44 -0.19
CA PHE A 461 3.46 10.92 0.66
C PHE A 461 3.58 10.31 2.07
N LEU A 462 3.02 11.02 3.05
CA LEU A 462 2.91 10.52 4.41
C LEU A 462 1.54 9.87 4.60
N GLY A 463 1.55 8.67 5.14
CA GLY A 463 0.36 7.82 5.30
C GLY A 463 0.66 6.35 5.02
N ALA A 464 -0.38 5.56 4.78
CA ALA A 464 -0.28 4.12 4.57
C ALA A 464 -0.34 3.73 3.08
N SER A 465 0.31 2.61 2.73
CA SER A 465 0.11 1.88 1.48
C SER A 465 0.26 0.39 1.76
N GLU A 466 -0.73 -0.38 1.36
CA GLU A 466 -0.76 -1.84 1.52
C GLU A 466 -0.56 -2.58 0.21
N VAL A 467 -0.97 -1.97 -0.90
CA VAL A 467 -0.98 -2.62 -2.20
C VAL A 467 -0.60 -1.66 -3.32
N LEU A 468 0.16 -2.18 -4.25
CA LEU A 468 0.48 -1.53 -5.51
C LEU A 468 -0.23 -2.26 -6.66
N TYR A 469 -0.94 -1.50 -7.49
CA TYR A 469 -1.35 -1.90 -8.83
C TYR A 469 -0.67 -0.97 -9.84
N ALA A 470 -0.18 -1.51 -10.93
CA ALA A 470 0.42 -0.72 -12.00
C ALA A 470 -0.13 -1.11 -13.37
N SER A 471 -0.44 -0.11 -14.18
CA SER A 471 -0.67 -0.22 -15.62
C SER A 471 0.54 0.31 -16.40
N GLN A 472 0.49 0.32 -17.71
CA GLN A 472 1.52 0.98 -18.51
C GLN A 472 1.49 2.52 -18.41
N GLU A 473 0.44 3.10 -17.81
CA GLU A 473 0.22 4.55 -17.75
C GLU A 473 0.33 5.12 -16.34
N ALA A 474 0.07 4.30 -15.31
CA ALA A 474 0.02 4.78 -13.93
C ALA A 474 0.34 3.69 -12.90
N ILE A 475 0.79 4.15 -11.74
CA ILE A 475 0.87 3.39 -10.49
C ILE A 475 -0.29 3.83 -9.61
N TYR A 476 -0.99 2.86 -9.01
CA TYR A 476 -2.01 3.07 -8.00
C TYR A 476 -1.55 2.46 -6.69
N LEU A 477 -1.55 3.26 -5.65
CA LEU A 477 -1.27 2.82 -4.28
C LEU A 477 -2.57 2.88 -3.50
N ALA A 478 -2.87 1.82 -2.76
CA ALA A 478 -4.08 1.76 -1.97
C ALA A 478 -3.82 1.19 -0.57
N ALA A 479 -4.61 1.67 0.40
CA ALA A 479 -4.62 1.18 1.77
C ALA A 479 -6.01 1.35 2.39
N GLU A 480 -6.30 0.61 3.47
CA GLU A 480 -7.44 0.92 4.30
C GLU A 480 -7.22 2.26 5.01
N ALA A 481 -8.16 3.20 4.85
CA ALA A 481 -8.12 4.47 5.54
C ALA A 481 -8.44 4.30 7.03
N ALA A 482 -7.75 5.03 7.88
CA ALA A 482 -8.07 5.04 9.30
C ALA A 482 -9.49 5.56 9.55
N GLY A 483 -10.30 4.76 10.25
CA GLY A 483 -11.67 5.10 10.60
C GLY A 483 -12.73 4.26 9.90
N HIS A 484 -13.94 4.33 10.42
CA HIS A 484 -15.10 3.58 9.90
C HIS A 484 -16.26 4.55 9.63
N ILE A 485 -16.91 4.36 8.49
CA ILE A 485 -18.18 5.06 8.21
C ILE A 485 -19.32 4.27 8.83
N LEU A 486 -20.19 4.95 9.59
CA LEU A 486 -21.43 4.35 10.07
C LEU A 486 -22.43 4.25 8.92
N LEU A 487 -22.92 3.05 8.68
CA LEU A 487 -23.93 2.81 7.64
C LEU A 487 -25.33 3.21 8.13
N PRO A 488 -26.21 3.76 7.25
CA PRO A 488 -27.57 4.18 7.62
C PRO A 488 -28.44 3.05 8.18
N GLU A 489 -28.18 1.82 7.76
CA GLU A 489 -28.92 0.62 8.19
C GLU A 489 -28.32 -0.05 9.45
N GLY A 490 -27.29 0.55 10.02
CA GLY A 490 -26.52 0.06 11.17
C GLY A 490 -25.32 -0.77 10.73
N GLY A 491 -24.27 -0.76 11.55
CA GLY A 491 -22.97 -1.33 11.24
C GLY A 491 -21.96 -0.26 10.80
N SER A 492 -20.75 -0.69 10.48
CA SER A 492 -19.67 0.19 9.99
C SER A 492 -19.02 -0.43 8.74
N ALA A 493 -18.54 0.42 7.87
CA ALA A 493 -17.71 0.04 6.73
C ALA A 493 -16.35 0.71 6.80
N THR A 494 -15.30 0.01 6.41
CA THR A 494 -13.99 0.59 6.15
C THR A 494 -14.02 1.39 4.86
N LEU A 495 -13.05 2.28 4.70
CA LEU A 495 -12.75 2.97 3.45
C LEU A 495 -11.43 2.47 2.91
N THR A 496 -11.33 2.30 1.61
CA THR A 496 -10.06 2.14 0.92
C THR A 496 -9.68 3.48 0.28
N GLU A 497 -8.53 4.01 0.66
CA GLU A 497 -7.93 5.20 0.05
C GLU A 497 -7.04 4.79 -1.12
N ILE A 498 -7.13 5.52 -2.24
CA ILE A 498 -6.41 5.21 -3.48
C ILE A 498 -5.71 6.47 -3.96
N HIS A 499 -4.44 6.34 -4.34
CA HIS A 499 -3.63 7.41 -4.93
C HIS A 499 -3.16 7.00 -6.31
N LYS A 500 -3.41 7.82 -7.34
CA LYS A 500 -2.91 7.65 -8.70
C LYS A 500 -1.66 8.49 -8.91
N LEU A 501 -0.60 7.84 -9.38
CA LEU A 501 0.62 8.48 -9.88
C LEU A 501 0.78 8.12 -11.35
N ALA A 502 0.67 9.11 -12.24
CA ALA A 502 0.87 8.87 -13.68
C ALA A 502 2.35 8.71 -13.99
N LEU A 503 2.66 7.75 -14.83
CA LEU A 503 4.01 7.56 -15.34
C LEU A 503 4.33 8.69 -16.32
N THR A 504 5.42 9.38 -16.08
CA THR A 504 5.81 10.55 -16.87
C THR A 504 7.23 10.42 -17.38
N SER A 505 7.46 10.92 -18.59
CA SER A 505 8.75 10.94 -19.23
C SER A 505 9.06 12.38 -19.65
N ASP A 506 9.99 12.99 -18.95
CA ASP A 506 10.47 14.33 -19.30
C ASP A 506 11.91 14.24 -19.83
N SER A 507 12.16 14.88 -20.95
CA SER A 507 13.48 14.92 -21.58
C SER A 507 14.57 15.61 -20.73
N ALA A 508 14.19 16.43 -19.75
CA ALA A 508 15.09 17.16 -18.87
C ALA A 508 15.31 16.49 -17.53
N SER A 509 14.24 15.93 -16.92
CA SER A 509 14.23 15.35 -15.58
C SER A 509 14.14 13.81 -15.55
N GLY A 510 14.01 13.16 -16.70
CA GLY A 510 13.93 11.71 -16.82
C GLY A 510 12.52 11.16 -16.56
N GLN A 511 12.46 9.87 -16.27
CA GLN A 511 11.20 9.16 -15.93
C GLN A 511 10.77 9.50 -14.51
N GLY A 512 9.46 9.53 -14.25
CA GLY A 512 8.90 9.83 -12.94
C GLY A 512 7.51 9.23 -12.75
N ALA A 513 7.01 9.33 -11.55
CA ALA A 513 5.64 8.99 -11.17
C ALA A 513 5.01 10.21 -10.51
N ASP A 514 4.24 10.98 -11.28
CA ASP A 514 3.71 12.27 -10.83
C ASP A 514 2.28 12.09 -10.29
N TYR A 515 2.02 12.62 -9.09
CA TYR A 515 0.71 12.54 -8.47
C TYR A 515 -0.39 13.19 -9.35
N ARG A 516 -1.53 12.49 -9.49
CA ARG A 516 -2.67 12.92 -10.30
C ARG A 516 -3.95 13.11 -9.51
N GLY A 517 -4.14 12.35 -8.46
CA GLY A 517 -5.33 12.47 -7.63
C GLY A 517 -5.55 11.28 -6.72
N SER A 518 -6.46 11.46 -5.77
CA SER A 518 -6.88 10.41 -4.84
C SER A 518 -8.39 10.28 -4.81
N ALA A 519 -8.84 9.11 -4.32
CA ALA A 519 -10.23 8.84 -3.99
C ALA A 519 -10.30 7.99 -2.72
N GLN A 520 -11.45 8.00 -2.09
CA GLN A 520 -11.82 7.04 -1.06
C GLN A 520 -13.05 6.26 -1.53
N VAL A 521 -12.95 4.94 -1.52
CA VAL A 521 -14.06 4.04 -1.87
C VAL A 521 -14.48 3.23 -0.66
N MET A 522 -15.77 2.93 -0.57
CA MET A 522 -16.32 2.16 0.54
C MET A 522 -15.93 0.67 0.43
N GLY A 523 -15.50 0.07 1.53
CA GLY A 523 -15.10 -1.34 1.63
C GLY A 523 -13.60 -1.56 1.62
N HIS A 524 -13.18 -2.81 1.78
CA HIS A 524 -11.80 -3.29 1.80
C HIS A 524 -11.47 -4.13 0.57
N LEU A 525 -10.17 -4.29 0.27
CA LEU A 525 -9.66 -5.07 -0.86
C LEU A 525 -9.57 -6.57 -0.60
N GLY A 526 -10.04 -7.04 0.56
CA GLY A 526 -9.99 -8.44 0.95
C GLY A 526 -8.77 -8.79 1.79
N PHE A 527 -8.61 -10.09 2.09
CA PHE A 527 -7.66 -10.57 3.10
C PHE A 527 -6.45 -11.30 2.51
N ASN A 528 -6.54 -11.72 1.25
CA ASN A 528 -5.41 -12.32 0.56
C ASN A 528 -4.57 -11.19 -0.06
N ALA A 529 -3.45 -10.94 0.56
CA ALA A 529 -2.61 -9.82 0.25
C ALA A 529 -2.11 -9.85 -1.20
N ASP A 530 -1.66 -11.01 -1.73
CA ASP A 530 -1.15 -11.16 -3.09
C ASP A 530 -2.21 -10.82 -4.15
N TYR A 531 -3.47 -11.08 -3.84
CA TYR A 531 -4.58 -10.82 -4.76
C TYR A 531 -5.28 -9.48 -4.55
N LYS A 532 -4.83 -8.66 -3.58
CA LYS A 532 -5.36 -7.29 -3.43
C LYS A 532 -5.14 -6.44 -4.68
N SER A 533 -3.99 -6.58 -5.35
CA SER A 533 -3.71 -5.86 -6.60
C SER A 533 -4.71 -6.21 -7.72
N PHE A 534 -5.14 -7.47 -7.80
CA PHE A 534 -6.11 -7.95 -8.78
C PHE A 534 -7.51 -7.36 -8.59
N ARG A 535 -7.80 -6.73 -7.42
CA ARG A 535 -9.02 -5.96 -7.17
C ARG A 535 -9.08 -4.68 -7.99
N MET A 536 -7.98 -4.30 -8.62
CA MET A 536 -7.84 -3.11 -9.44
C MET A 536 -7.51 -3.47 -10.89
N GLY A 537 -7.91 -2.61 -11.82
CA GLY A 537 -7.56 -2.72 -13.23
C GLY A 537 -7.85 -1.41 -13.95
N GLU A 538 -6.87 -0.84 -14.64
CA GLU A 538 -7.06 0.36 -15.45
C GLU A 538 -7.35 0.00 -16.90
N TYR A 539 -8.27 0.70 -17.51
CA TYR A 539 -8.54 0.60 -18.94
C TYR A 539 -9.02 1.94 -19.48
N GLN A 540 -8.34 2.46 -20.49
CA GLN A 540 -8.64 3.76 -21.11
C GLN A 540 -8.72 4.93 -20.11
N GLY A 541 -7.81 4.95 -19.13
CA GLY A 541 -7.71 6.01 -18.11
C GLY A 541 -8.73 5.91 -16.98
N VAL A 542 -9.56 4.85 -16.95
CA VAL A 542 -10.53 4.58 -15.89
C VAL A 542 -10.04 3.42 -15.02
N LEU A 543 -9.88 3.67 -13.73
CA LEU A 543 -9.61 2.63 -12.75
C LEU A 543 -10.92 1.94 -12.35
N ARG A 544 -10.96 0.62 -12.43
CA ARG A 544 -12.00 -0.22 -11.87
C ARG A 544 -11.46 -0.83 -10.59
N ILE A 545 -12.21 -0.68 -9.50
CA ILE A 545 -11.82 -1.24 -8.20
C ILE A 545 -12.98 -2.00 -7.57
N ALA A 546 -12.71 -3.26 -7.21
CA ALA A 546 -13.66 -4.14 -6.54
C ALA A 546 -13.39 -4.16 -5.03
N THR A 547 -14.39 -3.83 -4.22
CA THR A 547 -14.30 -3.80 -2.76
C THR A 547 -15.43 -4.59 -2.11
N SER A 548 -15.19 -5.09 -0.89
CA SER A 548 -16.21 -5.73 -0.06
C SER A 548 -16.45 -4.96 1.22
N ILE A 549 -17.70 -4.96 1.68
CA ILE A 549 -18.10 -4.43 2.98
C ILE A 549 -18.46 -5.60 3.88
N GLY A 550 -18.15 -5.48 5.17
CA GLY A 550 -18.50 -6.48 6.17
C GLY A 550 -17.52 -7.62 6.27
N THR A 551 -17.89 -8.67 6.96
CA THR A 551 -17.09 -9.88 7.20
C THR A 551 -17.82 -11.11 6.70
N LEU A 552 -17.09 -12.18 6.43
CA LEU A 552 -17.65 -13.44 5.96
C LEU A 552 -18.79 -13.92 6.90
N GLY A 553 -19.95 -14.19 6.31
CA GLY A 553 -21.14 -14.61 7.04
C GLY A 553 -21.99 -13.48 7.62
N SER A 554 -21.57 -12.24 7.56
CA SER A 554 -22.40 -11.09 7.96
C SER A 554 -23.53 -10.86 6.97
N GLU A 555 -24.77 -10.73 7.44
CA GLU A 555 -25.91 -10.40 6.55
C GLU A 555 -25.75 -9.05 5.84
N ASN A 556 -24.90 -8.17 6.35
CA ASN A 556 -24.62 -6.86 5.78
C ASN A 556 -23.41 -6.87 4.83
N SER A 557 -22.81 -8.04 4.53
CA SER A 557 -21.72 -8.10 3.57
C SER A 557 -22.22 -7.87 2.14
N SER A 558 -21.47 -7.10 1.39
CA SER A 558 -21.75 -6.82 -0.03
C SER A 558 -20.46 -6.51 -0.77
N THR A 559 -20.47 -6.75 -2.07
CA THR A 559 -19.36 -6.43 -2.98
C THR A 559 -19.80 -5.37 -3.98
N SER A 560 -18.91 -4.45 -4.31
CA SER A 560 -19.16 -3.37 -5.28
C SER A 560 -17.97 -3.25 -6.23
N VAL A 561 -18.21 -2.76 -7.44
CA VAL A 561 -17.17 -2.29 -8.36
C VAL A 561 -17.37 -0.80 -8.60
N THR A 562 -16.37 -0.01 -8.20
CA THR A 562 -16.35 1.44 -8.41
C THR A 562 -15.45 1.79 -9.59
N LEU A 563 -15.89 2.69 -10.44
CA LEU A 563 -15.15 3.21 -11.58
C LEU A 563 -14.70 4.63 -11.28
N LEU A 564 -13.38 4.86 -11.32
CA LEU A 564 -12.76 6.13 -10.96
C LEU A 564 -12.03 6.71 -12.17
N ARG A 565 -12.13 8.02 -12.37
CA ARG A 565 -11.35 8.76 -13.38
C ARG A 565 -10.74 10.03 -12.80
N GLU A 566 -9.74 10.57 -13.45
CA GLU A 566 -9.17 11.86 -13.07
C GLU A 566 -10.22 12.98 -13.22
N ALA A 567 -10.35 13.78 -12.18
CA ALA A 567 -11.20 14.96 -12.23
C ALA A 567 -10.60 16.04 -13.13
N THR A 568 -11.44 16.79 -13.83
CA THR A 568 -11.00 17.82 -14.78
C THR A 568 -10.28 19.00 -14.13
N ASP A 569 -10.46 19.21 -12.83
CA ASP A 569 -9.80 20.24 -12.02
C ASP A 569 -8.48 19.77 -11.40
N GLY A 570 -8.12 18.46 -11.55
CA GLY A 570 -6.90 17.85 -11.04
C GLY A 570 -6.93 17.53 -9.55
N GLY A 571 -5.92 16.75 -9.09
CA GLY A 571 -5.69 16.47 -7.66
C GLY A 571 -6.65 15.47 -7.01
N ARG A 572 -7.68 14.98 -7.71
CA ARG A 572 -8.62 13.96 -7.20
C ARG A 572 -9.02 12.99 -8.29
N LEU A 573 -9.41 11.81 -7.86
CA LEU A 573 -10.15 10.85 -8.66
C LEU A 573 -11.63 10.98 -8.33
N GLU A 574 -12.47 11.12 -9.33
CA GLU A 574 -13.92 11.18 -9.16
C GLU A 574 -14.58 9.86 -9.52
N GLU A 575 -15.59 9.47 -8.75
CA GLU A 575 -16.43 8.33 -9.06
C GLU A 575 -17.25 8.64 -10.33
N ALA A 576 -16.94 7.94 -11.41
CA ALA A 576 -17.75 7.99 -12.63
C ALA A 576 -19.07 7.25 -12.37
N SER A 577 -18.97 6.06 -11.80
CA SER A 577 -20.12 5.25 -11.42
C SER A 577 -19.72 4.15 -10.45
N ARG A 578 -20.73 3.44 -9.90
CA ARG A 578 -20.55 2.28 -9.05
C ARG A 578 -21.61 1.21 -9.33
N LEU A 579 -21.19 -0.03 -9.42
CA LEU A 579 -22.07 -1.20 -9.49
C LEU A 579 -22.09 -1.89 -8.12
N ASP A 580 -23.21 -1.75 -7.43
CA ASP A 580 -23.45 -2.32 -6.12
C ASP A 580 -24.19 -3.67 -6.18
N GLY A 581 -24.23 -4.38 -5.05
CA GLY A 581 -25.07 -5.56 -4.87
C GLY A 581 -24.55 -6.82 -5.55
N LEU A 582 -23.25 -6.89 -5.79
CA LEU A 582 -22.58 -8.11 -6.23
C LEU A 582 -22.35 -9.01 -5.02
N GLY A 583 -22.58 -10.31 -5.20
CA GLY A 583 -22.60 -11.28 -4.11
C GLY A 583 -23.92 -11.27 -3.32
N ARG A 584 -24.19 -12.38 -2.65
CA ARG A 584 -25.34 -12.56 -1.75
C ARG A 584 -24.99 -12.13 -0.34
N PRO A 585 -25.97 -11.81 0.52
CA PRO A 585 -25.72 -11.53 1.93
C PRO A 585 -24.88 -12.63 2.60
N GLY A 586 -23.76 -12.26 3.19
CA GLY A 586 -22.81 -13.19 3.80
C GLY A 586 -21.66 -13.62 2.90
N GLU A 587 -21.67 -13.29 1.61
CA GLU A 587 -20.56 -13.55 0.68
C GLU A 587 -19.54 -12.41 0.71
N LEU A 588 -18.28 -12.76 0.48
CA LEU A 588 -17.18 -11.84 0.26
C LEU A 588 -16.52 -12.12 -1.09
N LEU A 589 -15.80 -11.15 -1.61
CA LEU A 589 -15.04 -11.25 -2.84
C LEU A 589 -13.79 -12.10 -2.64
N TYR A 590 -13.66 -13.20 -3.39
CA TYR A 590 -12.53 -14.13 -3.37
C TYR A 590 -11.59 -13.89 -4.54
N ALA A 591 -12.10 -13.78 -5.76
CA ALA A 591 -11.30 -13.46 -6.93
C ALA A 591 -11.89 -12.30 -7.73
N SER A 592 -11.03 -11.58 -8.43
CA SER A 592 -11.40 -10.62 -9.46
C SER A 592 -10.37 -10.61 -10.58
N ARG A 593 -10.82 -10.33 -11.79
CA ARG A 593 -9.98 -10.12 -12.97
C ARG A 593 -10.63 -9.11 -13.89
N PHE A 594 -9.91 -8.05 -14.20
CA PHE A 594 -10.34 -7.05 -15.18
C PHE A 594 -9.57 -7.28 -16.48
N LEU A 595 -10.28 -7.38 -17.60
CA LEU A 595 -9.71 -7.67 -18.91
C LEU A 595 -10.38 -6.75 -19.96
N GLY A 596 -9.65 -5.74 -20.42
CA GLY A 596 -10.22 -4.75 -21.34
C GLY A 596 -11.49 -4.11 -20.76
N ASP A 597 -12.61 -4.23 -21.46
CA ASP A 597 -13.92 -3.72 -21.07
C ASP A 597 -14.74 -4.68 -20.19
N ARG A 598 -14.16 -5.80 -19.75
CA ARG A 598 -14.81 -6.84 -18.94
C ARG A 598 -14.27 -6.90 -17.53
N GLY A 599 -15.15 -7.25 -16.58
CA GLY A 599 -14.80 -7.63 -15.23
C GLY A 599 -15.34 -9.02 -14.89
N TYR A 600 -14.55 -9.82 -14.21
CA TYR A 600 -14.93 -11.14 -13.69
C TYR A 600 -14.72 -11.14 -12.18
N LEU A 601 -15.75 -11.46 -11.42
CA LEU A 601 -15.71 -11.49 -9.96
C LEU A 601 -16.26 -12.82 -9.45
N VAL A 602 -15.63 -13.32 -8.40
CA VAL A 602 -16.03 -14.51 -7.69
C VAL A 602 -16.32 -14.14 -6.25
N THR A 603 -17.55 -14.26 -5.80
CA THR A 603 -17.91 -14.12 -4.40
C THR A 603 -18.21 -15.48 -3.79
N PHE A 604 -18.00 -15.68 -2.50
CA PHE A 604 -18.20 -16.99 -1.88
C PHE A 604 -18.65 -16.92 -0.41
N LYS A 605 -19.54 -17.83 -0.07
CA LYS A 605 -19.88 -18.24 1.28
C LYS A 605 -20.13 -19.76 1.35
N LYS A 606 -20.89 -20.33 0.44
CA LYS A 606 -21.23 -21.75 0.31
C LYS A 606 -21.18 -22.24 -1.13
N VAL A 607 -21.67 -21.44 -2.02
CA VAL A 607 -21.72 -21.62 -3.47
C VAL A 607 -21.14 -20.39 -4.09
N ASP A 608 -20.42 -20.54 -5.17
CA ASP A 608 -19.63 -19.49 -5.80
C ASP A 608 -20.37 -18.94 -7.03
N PRO A 609 -20.96 -17.74 -6.99
CA PRO A 609 -21.32 -17.08 -8.23
C PRO A 609 -20.11 -16.41 -8.89
N LEU A 610 -19.81 -16.85 -10.12
CA LEU A 610 -18.97 -16.09 -11.03
C LEU A 610 -19.82 -15.03 -11.72
N TYR A 611 -19.53 -13.76 -11.49
CA TYR A 611 -20.15 -12.63 -12.18
C TYR A 611 -19.36 -12.23 -13.41
N VAL A 612 -20.05 -11.92 -14.49
CA VAL A 612 -19.48 -11.33 -15.70
C VAL A 612 -20.03 -9.92 -15.87
N LEU A 613 -19.14 -8.92 -15.86
CA LEU A 613 -19.50 -7.51 -15.90
C LEU A 613 -19.16 -6.89 -17.25
N ASP A 614 -20.01 -6.00 -17.73
CA ASP A 614 -19.71 -5.05 -18.80
C ASP A 614 -19.32 -3.70 -18.19
N LEU A 615 -18.11 -3.28 -18.48
CA LEU A 615 -17.50 -2.04 -17.98
C LEU A 615 -17.10 -1.13 -19.16
N SER A 616 -17.66 -1.39 -20.36
CA SER A 616 -17.36 -0.65 -21.58
C SER A 616 -17.87 0.80 -21.54
N ASP A 617 -18.98 1.05 -20.83
CA ASP A 617 -19.47 2.38 -20.52
C ASP A 617 -19.17 2.72 -19.06
N PRO A 618 -18.17 3.57 -18.79
CA PRO A 618 -17.80 3.93 -17.40
C PRO A 618 -18.91 4.62 -16.58
N GLU A 619 -19.93 5.17 -17.23
CA GLU A 619 -21.07 5.80 -16.53
C GLU A 619 -22.18 4.80 -16.20
N ASN A 620 -22.19 3.62 -16.84
CA ASN A 620 -23.26 2.64 -16.71
C ASN A 620 -22.74 1.20 -16.69
N PRO A 621 -21.92 0.80 -15.70
CA PRO A 621 -21.46 -0.57 -15.54
C PRO A 621 -22.64 -1.51 -15.24
N VAL A 622 -22.64 -2.71 -15.82
CA VAL A 622 -23.72 -3.69 -15.63
C VAL A 622 -23.19 -5.09 -15.40
N SER A 623 -23.89 -5.86 -14.58
CA SER A 623 -23.71 -7.31 -14.51
C SER A 623 -24.49 -7.96 -15.65
N LEU A 624 -23.78 -8.66 -16.55
CA LEU A 624 -24.37 -9.33 -17.70
C LEU A 624 -24.93 -10.72 -17.36
N GLY A 625 -24.21 -11.47 -16.55
CA GLY A 625 -24.58 -12.81 -16.16
C GLY A 625 -23.90 -13.25 -14.86
N GLU A 626 -24.46 -14.30 -14.27
CA GLU A 626 -23.89 -14.99 -13.12
C GLU A 626 -23.94 -16.51 -13.33
N LEU A 627 -22.98 -17.23 -12.79
CA LEU A 627 -22.90 -18.70 -12.83
C LEU A 627 -22.63 -19.23 -11.42
N GLU A 628 -23.52 -20.04 -10.88
CA GLU A 628 -23.31 -20.75 -9.61
C GLU A 628 -22.52 -22.04 -9.84
N VAL A 629 -21.42 -22.21 -9.10
CA VAL A 629 -20.62 -23.44 -9.10
C VAL A 629 -20.34 -23.92 -7.67
N SER A 630 -19.99 -25.21 -7.49
CA SER A 630 -19.52 -25.71 -6.21
C SER A 630 -18.10 -25.24 -5.94
N GLY A 631 -17.78 -24.95 -4.68
CA GLY A 631 -16.46 -24.45 -4.32
C GLY A 631 -16.26 -22.98 -4.65
N TYR A 632 -15.01 -22.54 -4.79
CA TYR A 632 -14.66 -21.16 -5.16
C TYR A 632 -13.34 -21.10 -5.93
N SER A 633 -13.18 -20.05 -6.74
CA SER A 633 -11.93 -19.71 -7.40
C SER A 633 -11.23 -18.58 -6.62
N GLU A 634 -9.94 -18.74 -6.33
CA GLU A 634 -9.06 -17.73 -5.75
C GLU A 634 -8.33 -16.96 -6.85
N TYR A 635 -7.99 -17.65 -7.93
CA TYR A 635 -7.27 -17.13 -9.06
C TYR A 635 -8.05 -17.34 -10.37
N LEU A 636 -8.07 -16.31 -11.22
CA LEU A 636 -8.71 -16.33 -12.54
C LEU A 636 -7.69 -16.02 -13.63
N HIS A 637 -7.59 -16.92 -14.64
CA HIS A 637 -6.67 -16.75 -15.76
C HIS A 637 -7.42 -16.79 -17.09
N PRO A 638 -7.19 -15.81 -18.00
CA PRO A 638 -7.83 -15.82 -19.31
C PRO A 638 -7.24 -16.92 -20.22
N VAL A 639 -8.10 -17.61 -20.96
CA VAL A 639 -7.73 -18.60 -21.95
C VAL A 639 -8.33 -18.18 -23.30
N GLY A 640 -7.53 -17.49 -24.10
CA GLY A 640 -8.04 -16.80 -25.29
C GLY A 640 -9.06 -15.71 -24.93
N GLU A 641 -9.98 -15.43 -25.84
CA GLU A 641 -10.98 -14.37 -25.66
C GLU A 641 -12.27 -14.86 -24.97
N ASN A 642 -12.54 -16.17 -25.03
CA ASN A 642 -13.86 -16.72 -24.72
C ASN A 642 -13.88 -17.63 -23.49
N TYR A 643 -12.73 -17.93 -22.91
CA TYR A 643 -12.66 -18.84 -21.76
C TYR A 643 -11.89 -18.23 -20.61
N LEU A 644 -12.27 -18.68 -19.40
CA LEU A 644 -11.62 -18.29 -18.15
C LEU A 644 -11.31 -19.56 -17.35
N LEU A 645 -10.07 -19.69 -16.89
CA LEU A 645 -9.64 -20.75 -16.00
C LEU A 645 -9.74 -20.26 -14.54
N GLY A 646 -10.50 -20.94 -13.72
CA GLY A 646 -10.60 -20.67 -12.28
C GLY A 646 -9.84 -21.73 -11.48
N ILE A 647 -8.99 -21.31 -10.58
CA ILE A 647 -8.25 -22.20 -9.67
C ILE A 647 -8.56 -21.83 -8.23
N GLY A 648 -9.01 -22.80 -7.45
CA GLY A 648 -9.43 -22.58 -6.06
C GLY A 648 -9.68 -23.86 -5.31
N LYS A 649 -10.75 -23.91 -4.53
CA LYS A 649 -11.10 -25.06 -3.70
C LYS A 649 -12.49 -25.58 -4.02
N GLU A 650 -12.63 -26.91 -4.04
CA GLU A 650 -13.94 -27.53 -3.92
C GLU A 650 -14.50 -27.33 -2.51
N ALA A 651 -15.80 -27.20 -2.37
CA ALA A 651 -16.46 -27.02 -1.09
C ALA A 651 -17.71 -27.91 -0.97
N ILE A 652 -17.91 -28.47 0.21
CA ILE A 652 -19.06 -29.32 0.53
C ILE A 652 -19.83 -28.70 1.69
N ASP A 653 -21.14 -28.50 1.49
CA ASP A 653 -22.05 -28.01 2.53
C ASP A 653 -22.04 -28.90 3.76
N ASP A 654 -21.93 -28.30 4.93
CA ASP A 654 -22.17 -29.02 6.19
C ASP A 654 -23.68 -29.06 6.52
N VAL A 655 -24.35 -30.05 5.95
CA VAL A 655 -25.80 -30.27 6.19
C VAL A 655 -26.13 -30.62 7.65
N ASN A 656 -25.12 -30.88 8.50
CA ASN A 656 -25.28 -31.20 9.91
C ASN A 656 -24.88 -30.07 10.86
N SER A 657 -24.33 -28.98 10.35
CA SER A 657 -24.13 -27.79 11.17
C SER A 657 -25.54 -27.31 11.56
N SER A 658 -25.90 -27.55 12.81
CA SER A 658 -27.09 -26.91 13.39
C SER A 658 -26.80 -25.42 13.35
N ASP A 659 -27.35 -24.80 12.33
CA ASP A 659 -27.28 -23.38 12.05
C ASP A 659 -27.88 -22.61 13.23
N ARG A 660 -27.06 -22.36 14.26
CA ARG A 660 -27.48 -21.59 15.42
C ARG A 660 -27.87 -20.17 15.04
N ASP A 661 -27.35 -19.68 13.89
CA ASP A 661 -27.47 -18.30 13.47
C ASP A 661 -27.88 -18.14 11.98
N GLY A 662 -28.31 -19.18 11.27
CA GLY A 662 -28.70 -19.11 9.85
C GLY A 662 -27.55 -19.00 8.85
N LEU A 663 -26.32 -18.96 9.33
CA LEU A 663 -25.08 -18.65 8.56
C LEU A 663 -24.34 -19.92 8.10
N GLY A 664 -25.01 -20.86 7.43
CA GLY A 664 -24.42 -22.11 7.02
C GLY A 664 -22.98 -22.02 6.52
N PHE A 665 -22.16 -23.05 6.80
CA PHE A 665 -20.73 -23.10 6.47
C PHE A 665 -20.46 -24.25 5.48
N ALA A 666 -19.51 -24.06 4.54
CA ALA A 666 -19.04 -25.11 3.65
C ALA A 666 -17.60 -25.53 4.01
N TRP A 667 -17.33 -26.82 3.96
CA TRP A 667 -16.00 -27.37 4.22
C TRP A 667 -15.18 -27.43 2.94
N TYR A 668 -14.07 -26.68 2.88
CA TYR A 668 -13.12 -26.72 1.77
C TYR A 668 -12.48 -28.09 1.64
N GLN A 669 -12.43 -28.59 0.43
CA GLN A 669 -11.87 -29.89 0.08
C GLN A 669 -10.58 -29.78 -0.74
N GLY A 670 -10.47 -30.56 -1.83
CA GLY A 670 -9.34 -30.57 -2.74
C GLY A 670 -9.17 -29.29 -3.55
N LEU A 671 -8.07 -29.21 -4.28
CA LEU A 671 -7.86 -28.15 -5.26
C LEU A 671 -8.81 -28.36 -6.44
N LYS A 672 -9.60 -27.34 -6.79
CA LYS A 672 -10.50 -27.33 -7.93
C LYS A 672 -9.93 -26.46 -9.04
N ILE A 673 -9.95 -26.97 -10.26
CA ILE A 673 -9.61 -26.25 -11.48
C ILE A 673 -10.83 -26.30 -12.38
N SER A 674 -11.39 -25.16 -12.74
CA SER A 674 -12.61 -25.02 -13.53
C SER A 674 -12.32 -24.27 -14.83
N LEU A 675 -12.90 -24.72 -15.94
CA LEU A 675 -12.90 -23.98 -17.19
C LEU A 675 -14.29 -23.42 -17.45
N PHE A 676 -14.37 -22.10 -17.54
CA PHE A 676 -15.61 -21.37 -17.81
C PHE A 676 -15.64 -20.91 -19.27
N ASP A 677 -16.75 -21.16 -19.97
CA ASP A 677 -17.07 -20.54 -21.23
C ASP A 677 -17.80 -19.23 -20.97
N VAL A 678 -17.20 -18.12 -21.36
CA VAL A 678 -17.72 -16.75 -21.23
C VAL A 678 -17.96 -16.08 -22.59
N SER A 679 -18.03 -16.88 -23.68
CA SER A 679 -18.28 -16.39 -25.03
C SER A 679 -19.65 -15.70 -25.15
N ASP A 680 -20.67 -16.21 -24.44
CA ASP A 680 -21.89 -15.46 -24.14
C ASP A 680 -21.84 -14.98 -22.69
N PRO A 681 -21.48 -13.72 -22.47
CA PRO A 681 -21.31 -13.21 -21.12
C PRO A 681 -22.62 -13.14 -20.31
N THR A 682 -23.77 -13.30 -20.97
CA THR A 682 -25.09 -13.33 -20.30
C THR A 682 -25.46 -14.71 -19.76
N ILE A 683 -24.80 -15.76 -20.23
CA ILE A 683 -25.03 -17.15 -19.82
C ILE A 683 -23.68 -17.88 -19.69
N PRO A 684 -22.79 -17.46 -18.75
CA PRO A 684 -21.52 -18.15 -18.54
C PRO A 684 -21.79 -19.60 -18.06
N THR A 685 -20.90 -20.53 -18.46
CA THR A 685 -21.06 -21.95 -18.09
C THR A 685 -19.74 -22.58 -17.66
N GLU A 686 -19.77 -23.44 -16.63
CA GLU A 686 -18.63 -24.32 -16.31
C GLU A 686 -18.65 -25.50 -17.26
N VAL A 687 -17.75 -25.52 -18.24
CA VAL A 687 -17.73 -26.56 -19.27
C VAL A 687 -16.97 -27.80 -18.85
N ASN A 688 -16.04 -27.64 -17.89
CA ASN A 688 -15.27 -28.73 -17.32
C ASN A 688 -14.68 -28.35 -15.97
N SER A 689 -14.49 -29.32 -15.06
CA SER A 689 -13.70 -29.12 -13.85
C SER A 689 -12.97 -30.37 -13.41
N ILE A 690 -11.86 -30.18 -12.71
CA ILE A 690 -11.05 -31.25 -12.10
C ILE A 690 -10.87 -30.92 -10.60
N VAL A 691 -11.09 -31.92 -9.74
CA VAL A 691 -10.80 -31.81 -8.31
C VAL A 691 -9.66 -32.76 -7.94
N LEU A 692 -8.60 -32.22 -7.34
CA LEU A 692 -7.41 -32.96 -6.93
C LEU A 692 -7.36 -33.09 -5.41
N GLY A 693 -7.27 -34.35 -4.93
CA GLY A 693 -7.15 -34.65 -3.52
C GLY A 693 -8.36 -34.30 -2.67
N GLY A 694 -8.17 -34.33 -1.36
CA GLY A 694 -9.18 -33.98 -0.37
C GLY A 694 -8.77 -32.77 0.49
N ARG A 695 -9.45 -32.62 1.62
CA ARG A 695 -9.25 -31.52 2.56
C ARG A 695 -7.78 -31.45 3.02
N ARG A 696 -7.14 -30.31 2.93
CA ARG A 696 -5.75 -29.88 3.11
C ARG A 696 -4.91 -29.84 1.82
N THR A 697 -5.32 -30.49 0.72
CA THR A 697 -4.61 -30.28 -0.55
C THR A 697 -4.46 -28.78 -0.83
N THR A 698 -3.26 -28.34 -1.13
CA THR A 698 -2.98 -26.92 -1.38
C THR A 698 -1.96 -26.74 -2.50
N SER A 699 -1.97 -25.56 -3.10
CA SER A 699 -1.03 -25.11 -4.11
C SER A 699 -0.62 -23.68 -3.81
N ASN A 700 0.58 -23.31 -4.17
CA ASN A 700 1.05 -21.94 -4.00
C ASN A 700 0.27 -20.92 -4.84
N ILE A 701 -0.32 -21.35 -5.95
CA ILE A 701 -1.18 -20.48 -6.79
C ILE A 701 -2.39 -19.89 -6.02
N LEU A 702 -2.77 -20.44 -4.87
CA LEU A 702 -3.85 -19.89 -4.06
C LEU A 702 -3.44 -18.64 -3.27
N THR A 703 -2.15 -18.35 -3.20
CA THR A 703 -1.59 -17.21 -2.46
C THR A 703 -0.58 -16.43 -3.29
N GLU A 704 -0.14 -16.94 -4.43
CA GLU A 704 0.91 -16.31 -5.22
C GLU A 704 0.81 -16.71 -6.71
N HIS A 705 0.42 -15.74 -7.53
CA HIS A 705 0.12 -15.98 -8.96
C HIS A 705 1.34 -16.37 -9.82
N HIS A 706 2.57 -16.12 -9.38
CA HIS A 706 3.79 -16.56 -10.09
C HIS A 706 4.04 -18.06 -10.01
N ALA A 707 3.35 -18.75 -9.11
CA ALA A 707 3.36 -20.22 -9.08
C ALA A 707 2.69 -20.86 -10.32
N PHE A 708 2.05 -20.04 -11.15
CA PHE A 708 1.40 -20.45 -12.39
C PHE A 708 2.33 -20.21 -13.58
N ALA A 709 2.93 -21.26 -14.10
CA ALA A 709 3.69 -21.20 -15.34
C ALA A 709 2.85 -21.68 -16.52
N SER A 710 2.80 -20.93 -17.62
CA SER A 710 1.98 -21.30 -18.75
C SER A 710 2.64 -21.05 -20.11
N LEU A 711 2.29 -21.89 -21.07
CA LEU A 711 2.48 -21.63 -22.51
C LEU A 711 1.11 -21.31 -23.11
N PRO A 712 0.98 -20.17 -23.79
CA PRO A 712 -0.29 -19.75 -24.33
C PRO A 712 -0.82 -20.73 -25.39
N GLN A 713 -2.13 -20.71 -25.57
CA GLN A 713 -2.81 -21.37 -26.66
C GLN A 713 -2.35 -20.78 -28.00
N THR A 714 -2.28 -21.63 -29.04
CA THR A 714 -2.12 -21.23 -30.42
C THR A 714 -3.24 -21.84 -31.28
N ASP A 715 -3.30 -21.51 -32.56
CA ASP A 715 -4.29 -22.11 -33.48
C ASP A 715 -4.19 -23.65 -33.57
N LEU A 716 -3.05 -24.22 -33.19
CA LEU A 716 -2.75 -25.65 -33.32
C LEU A 716 -2.53 -26.38 -32.01
N LEU A 717 -2.26 -25.68 -30.93
CA LEU A 717 -1.84 -26.27 -29.65
C LEU A 717 -2.67 -25.73 -28.49
N PRO A 718 -3.09 -26.61 -27.54
CA PRO A 718 -3.79 -26.17 -26.34
C PRO A 718 -2.90 -25.26 -25.48
N MET A 719 -3.51 -24.47 -24.62
CA MET A 719 -2.76 -23.82 -23.53
C MET A 719 -2.22 -24.92 -22.60
N ARG A 720 -0.95 -24.85 -22.25
CA ARG A 720 -0.35 -25.73 -21.25
C ARG A 720 0.03 -24.92 -20.03
N PHE A 721 -0.30 -25.41 -18.82
CA PHE A 721 0.17 -24.79 -17.58
C PHE A 721 0.63 -25.81 -16.57
N SER A 722 1.46 -25.38 -15.64
CA SER A 722 1.87 -26.17 -14.48
C SER A 722 1.77 -25.38 -13.18
N ILE A 723 1.43 -26.09 -12.10
CA ILE A 723 1.30 -25.55 -10.75
C ILE A 723 1.91 -26.54 -9.73
N PRO A 724 2.60 -26.05 -8.69
CA PRO A 724 3.05 -26.89 -7.59
C PRO A 724 1.89 -27.30 -6.70
N LEU A 725 1.93 -28.49 -6.15
CA LEU A 725 0.84 -29.06 -5.36
C LEU A 725 1.34 -29.90 -4.18
N ASP A 726 0.75 -29.63 -3.03
CA ASP A 726 0.83 -30.49 -1.85
C ASP A 726 -0.45 -31.32 -1.78
N LEU A 727 -0.38 -32.58 -2.22
CA LEU A 727 -1.54 -33.45 -2.36
C LEU A 727 -1.84 -34.23 -1.07
N TYR A 728 -3.04 -34.05 -0.57
CA TYR A 728 -3.62 -34.85 0.52
C TYR A 728 -4.73 -35.71 -0.06
N ASN A 729 -4.43 -36.98 -0.37
CA ASN A 729 -5.34 -37.90 -1.05
C ASN A 729 -5.57 -39.21 -0.29
N GLU A 730 -5.04 -39.34 0.93
CA GLU A 730 -5.30 -40.48 1.80
C GLU A 730 -6.54 -40.20 2.65
N PRO A 731 -7.65 -40.93 2.40
CA PRO A 731 -8.92 -40.62 3.09
C PRO A 731 -8.78 -40.87 4.60
N PRO A 732 -9.51 -40.13 5.42
CA PRO A 732 -9.48 -40.34 6.87
C PRO A 732 -10.05 -41.71 7.25
N SER A 733 -9.40 -42.36 8.21
CA SER A 733 -9.69 -43.75 8.63
C SER A 733 -10.95 -43.91 9.51
N TYR A 734 -11.92 -43.01 9.40
CA TYR A 734 -13.18 -43.05 10.10
C TYR A 734 -14.24 -43.89 9.33
N ALA A 735 -15.07 -44.63 10.03
CA ALA A 735 -16.11 -45.43 9.40
C ALA A 735 -17.14 -44.61 8.59
N ASN A 736 -17.37 -43.34 8.99
CA ASN A 736 -18.18 -42.36 8.28
C ASN A 736 -17.45 -41.02 8.35
N PRO A 737 -16.57 -40.69 7.40
CA PRO A 737 -15.87 -39.45 7.39
C PRO A 737 -16.82 -38.29 7.13
N SER A 738 -16.76 -37.25 8.01
CA SER A 738 -17.42 -35.97 7.78
C SER A 738 -16.59 -35.13 6.80
N PRO A 739 -17.19 -34.22 6.01
CA PRO A 739 -16.46 -33.25 5.19
C PRO A 739 -15.43 -32.39 5.97
N SER A 740 -15.61 -32.28 7.28
CA SER A 740 -14.70 -31.60 8.18
C SER A 740 -13.39 -32.34 8.45
N HIS A 741 -13.31 -33.65 8.18
CA HIS A 741 -12.11 -34.40 8.46
C HIS A 741 -10.98 -34.11 7.47
N PHE A 742 -9.77 -34.04 7.99
CA PHE A 742 -8.56 -33.85 7.18
C PHE A 742 -8.12 -35.15 6.52
N TRP A 743 -7.66 -35.05 5.28
CA TRP A 743 -7.05 -36.14 4.53
C TRP A 743 -5.57 -36.27 4.87
N GLY A 744 -4.98 -37.43 4.69
CA GLY A 744 -3.55 -37.68 4.87
C GLY A 744 -2.76 -37.21 3.66
N TRP A 745 -1.57 -36.65 3.94
CA TRP A 745 -0.65 -36.24 2.88
C TRP A 745 -0.11 -37.45 2.12
N THR A 746 -0.08 -37.36 0.81
CA THR A 746 0.35 -38.40 -0.11
C THR A 746 1.70 -38.09 -0.73
N HIS A 747 1.83 -36.93 -1.33
CA HIS A 747 3.07 -36.44 -1.94
C HIS A 747 3.00 -34.94 -2.28
N THR A 748 4.19 -34.38 -2.57
CA THR A 748 4.41 -33.04 -3.08
C THR A 748 5.04 -33.13 -4.46
N GLY A 749 4.63 -32.27 -5.39
CA GLY A 749 5.14 -32.24 -6.74
C GLY A 749 4.52 -31.18 -7.65
N LEU A 750 4.96 -31.17 -8.88
CA LEU A 750 4.45 -30.30 -9.93
C LEU A 750 3.40 -31.05 -10.77
N TYR A 751 2.32 -30.38 -11.08
CA TYR A 751 1.23 -30.90 -11.89
C TYR A 751 1.08 -30.07 -13.17
N THR A 752 1.05 -30.74 -14.31
CA THR A 752 0.94 -30.08 -15.62
C THR A 752 -0.35 -30.45 -16.29
N PHE A 753 -1.02 -29.46 -16.88
CA PHE A 753 -2.33 -29.56 -17.50
C PHE A 753 -2.31 -28.98 -18.91
N ASP A 754 -3.13 -29.53 -19.79
CA ASP A 754 -3.49 -28.92 -21.06
C ASP A 754 -4.95 -28.42 -21.02
N VAL A 755 -5.19 -27.23 -21.56
CA VAL A 755 -6.51 -26.61 -21.66
C VAL A 755 -6.91 -26.54 -23.12
N HIS A 756 -7.89 -27.35 -23.47
CA HIS A 756 -8.47 -27.38 -24.80
C HIS A 756 -9.65 -26.43 -24.88
N VAL A 757 -9.78 -25.70 -25.99
CA VAL A 757 -10.91 -24.81 -26.28
C VAL A 757 -11.54 -25.18 -27.62
N GLY A 758 -12.71 -24.63 -27.95
CA GLY A 758 -13.41 -24.89 -29.19
C GLY A 758 -14.41 -26.05 -29.12
N ASN A 759 -14.31 -27.07 -30.00
CA ASN A 759 -15.35 -28.10 -30.14
C ASN A 759 -15.53 -29.03 -28.93
N THR A 760 -14.47 -29.26 -28.16
CA THR A 760 -14.45 -30.11 -26.97
C THR A 760 -13.63 -29.42 -25.87
N PRO A 761 -14.16 -28.33 -25.29
CA PRO A 761 -13.40 -27.61 -24.30
C PRO A 761 -13.23 -28.43 -23.01
N GLY A 762 -12.04 -28.33 -22.40
CA GLY A 762 -11.76 -29.07 -21.16
C GLY A 762 -10.35 -28.86 -20.65
N VAL A 763 -10.14 -29.25 -19.41
CA VAL A 763 -8.82 -29.29 -18.74
C VAL A 763 -8.43 -30.75 -18.58
N GLU A 764 -7.23 -31.12 -18.99
CA GLU A 764 -6.68 -32.46 -18.90
C GLU A 764 -5.37 -32.45 -18.09
N LEU A 765 -5.25 -33.33 -17.10
CA LEU A 765 -4.00 -33.56 -16.40
C LEU A 765 -3.09 -34.42 -17.28
N VAL A 766 -1.96 -33.86 -17.72
CA VAL A 766 -1.04 -34.52 -18.64
C VAL A 766 0.21 -35.11 -17.99
N ASP A 767 0.64 -34.53 -16.85
CA ASP A 767 1.81 -35.03 -16.12
C ASP A 767 1.80 -34.71 -14.61
N GLN A 768 2.52 -35.52 -13.84
CA GLN A 768 2.75 -35.39 -12.40
C GLN A 768 4.23 -35.64 -12.09
N PHE A 769 4.98 -34.63 -11.83
CA PHE A 769 6.37 -34.76 -11.42
C PHE A 769 6.47 -34.70 -9.88
N VAL A 770 6.63 -35.87 -9.23
CA VAL A 770 6.63 -35.99 -7.77
C VAL A 770 8.04 -35.87 -7.21
N VAL A 771 8.27 -34.90 -6.32
CA VAL A 771 9.56 -34.67 -5.67
C VAL A 771 9.68 -35.27 -4.28
N ARG A 772 8.57 -35.48 -3.57
CA ARG A 772 8.55 -36.06 -2.21
C ARG A 772 7.29 -36.89 -1.94
N ARG A 773 7.44 -38.04 -1.29
CA ARG A 773 6.34 -38.98 -0.96
C ARG A 773 6.23 -39.23 0.53
N ASN A 774 5.04 -39.58 1.02
CA ASN A 774 4.82 -39.94 2.41
C ASN A 774 5.57 -41.22 2.84
N SER A 775 5.92 -42.09 1.89
CA SER A 775 6.80 -43.28 2.15
C SER A 775 8.24 -42.88 2.45
N GLU A 776 8.67 -41.68 2.12
CA GLU A 776 10.05 -41.18 2.24
C GLU A 776 10.20 -40.16 3.39
N ALA A 777 9.12 -39.52 3.79
CA ALA A 777 9.10 -38.49 4.81
C ALA A 777 7.80 -38.48 5.61
N SER A 778 7.84 -38.03 6.86
CA SER A 778 6.70 -37.98 7.77
C SER A 778 5.78 -36.76 7.59
N HIS A 779 6.16 -35.78 6.79
CA HIS A 779 5.41 -34.54 6.56
C HIS A 779 5.68 -34.00 5.16
N SER A 780 4.71 -33.20 4.66
CA SER A 780 4.82 -32.53 3.39
C SER A 780 6.05 -31.63 3.31
N ALA A 781 6.59 -31.48 2.13
CA ALA A 781 7.44 -30.37 1.81
C ALA A 781 6.51 -29.20 1.43
N ARG A 782 6.70 -28.03 2.01
CA ARG A 782 5.86 -26.86 1.67
C ARG A 782 6.19 -26.40 0.25
N VAL A 783 5.15 -26.04 -0.53
CA VAL A 783 5.28 -25.53 -1.90
C VAL A 783 5.33 -23.99 -1.98
N SER A 784 5.57 -23.31 -0.85
CA SER A 784 5.39 -21.86 -0.71
C SER A 784 6.31 -21.00 -1.61
N ASN A 785 7.45 -21.50 -2.07
CA ASN A 785 8.35 -20.77 -2.95
C ASN A 785 8.65 -21.55 -4.24
N ASP A 786 7.79 -22.51 -4.55
CA ASP A 786 7.98 -23.33 -5.73
C ASP A 786 7.63 -22.57 -7.00
N ARG A 787 8.46 -22.73 -8.02
CA ARG A 787 8.27 -22.16 -9.37
C ARG A 787 8.52 -23.22 -10.43
N SER A 788 8.00 -22.99 -11.59
CA SER A 788 8.31 -23.84 -12.74
C SER A 788 8.47 -23.04 -14.03
N VAL A 789 9.26 -23.59 -14.95
CA VAL A 789 9.42 -23.09 -16.31
C VAL A 789 9.09 -24.23 -17.27
N ILE A 790 8.14 -24.03 -18.16
CA ILE A 790 7.85 -24.94 -19.26
C ILE A 790 8.66 -24.49 -20.47
N LEU A 791 9.45 -25.38 -21.02
CA LEU A 791 10.26 -25.14 -22.22
C LEU A 791 9.90 -26.21 -23.28
N GLY A 792 9.06 -25.85 -24.24
CA GLY A 792 8.53 -26.79 -25.21
C GLY A 792 7.81 -27.97 -24.56
N ASP A 793 8.30 -29.18 -24.78
CA ASP A 793 7.83 -30.42 -24.17
C ASP A 793 8.67 -30.87 -22.98
N SER A 794 9.22 -29.91 -22.25
CA SER A 794 9.90 -30.16 -20.99
C SER A 794 9.50 -29.16 -19.91
N VAL A 795 9.73 -29.51 -18.64
CA VAL A 795 9.52 -28.64 -17.51
C VAL A 795 10.72 -28.65 -16.57
N HIS A 796 11.07 -27.46 -16.10
CA HIS A 796 12.08 -27.25 -15.07
C HIS A 796 11.37 -26.75 -13.82
N TYR A 797 11.51 -27.47 -12.71
CA TYR A 797 10.78 -27.25 -11.47
C TYR A 797 11.72 -26.92 -10.33
N LEU A 798 11.56 -25.73 -9.77
CA LEU A 798 12.23 -25.29 -8.56
C LEU A 798 11.41 -25.75 -7.34
N HIS A 799 12.01 -26.58 -6.50
CA HIS A 799 11.45 -27.00 -5.22
C HIS A 799 12.55 -27.08 -4.17
N ASP A 800 12.35 -26.45 -3.03
CA ASP A 800 13.30 -26.45 -1.91
C ASP A 800 14.75 -26.16 -2.38
N GLN A 801 14.91 -25.10 -3.20
CA GLN A 801 16.19 -24.65 -3.80
C GLN A 801 16.86 -25.63 -4.77
N ASN A 802 16.20 -26.71 -5.12
CA ASN A 802 16.69 -27.67 -6.12
C ASN A 802 15.92 -27.50 -7.42
N LEU A 803 16.66 -27.44 -8.53
CA LEU A 803 16.07 -27.40 -9.86
C LEU A 803 16.01 -28.82 -10.44
N TYR A 804 14.79 -29.29 -10.72
CA TYR A 804 14.51 -30.57 -11.34
C TYR A 804 14.10 -30.37 -12.79
N SER A 805 14.33 -31.38 -13.64
CA SER A 805 13.92 -31.33 -15.06
C SER A 805 13.22 -32.63 -15.45
N SER A 806 12.13 -32.54 -16.20
CA SER A 806 11.35 -33.68 -16.68
C SER A 806 10.82 -33.44 -18.10
N SER A 807 10.65 -34.52 -18.86
CA SER A 807 9.93 -34.47 -20.14
C SER A 807 8.44 -34.41 -19.88
N LEU A 808 7.73 -33.62 -20.67
CA LEU A 808 6.29 -33.61 -20.76
C LEU A 808 5.82 -34.37 -22.02
N PRO A 809 4.59 -34.90 -22.05
CA PRO A 809 3.99 -35.32 -23.31
C PRO A 809 3.92 -34.17 -24.30
N ALA A 810 4.04 -34.46 -25.59
CA ALA A 810 3.85 -33.44 -26.63
C ALA A 810 2.47 -32.80 -26.52
N ARG A 811 2.37 -31.50 -26.80
CA ARG A 811 1.09 -30.83 -26.89
C ARG A 811 0.40 -31.22 -28.19
N GLU A 812 -0.80 -31.83 -28.12
CA GLU A 812 -1.56 -32.31 -29.27
C GLU A 812 -2.90 -31.58 -29.45
#